data_0d613575b2f2ed62ec6aa857b1e17148
#
_entry.id   0d613575b2f2ed62ec6aa857b1e17148
#
_cell.length_a   1.000
_cell.length_b   1.000
_cell.length_c   1.000
_cell.angle_alpha   90.00
_cell.angle_beta   90.00
_cell.angle_gamma   90.00
#
_symmetry.space_group_name_H-M   'P 1'
#
loop_
_entity.id
_entity.type
_entity.pdbx_description
1 polymer ?
#
loop_
_entity_poly.entity_id
_entity_poly.type
_entity_poly.pdbx_seq_one_letter_code
_entity_poly.pdbx_strand_id
1 'polypeptide(L)'
;MAAANVSVVIPARNAAETLAEAIESLQAQTLTGWEAVVVEDGSTDETAELARALARTDSRIVVVDGAGRGVSAARNAGIERARYPLLAFLDADDLIRPTLYEHATARLERDAALAGVHCGWARLAPGGEIVDAVPAKIEGDLFTEFARHCLFPIHACVVRTDLVRSAGAFDERLTTCEDWDLWLRVTRYGRPFAAIQAVLALYRMRPRSASLDAPRLLADGLGVIAQARRPDPRVQGPVAHERGLASDDLAVNGLNHACWTAGLAIGSGVDPEPLLDAVRSTAPIPAEPLVMAGCLFASTVLPRCLTPADWTGLADELRDPIDSFLTSAEEVARLPGLASRVWRRLEEKILAASPRGVTTRIGTSAALDIEVTEPLADIEVADGVERLVCRIALEGEPFGVLGLPACDGLLPGAVLADAIAGELGWSLLTRFLTGSTLPSLALRDRGTHLEVVRGSTPVGRVPPGTQLGPAVLNGPVGWAVFLQELFDRPEWPPEWFYHPPRPSRHGRPRSEATVELSGEISPMTPAPANPAVVMTLGGAPLGLVTVQCRDGGVAPERLVAHAVRSAGVELALVAVREALVGRPLRSGGALRARLQAAAEREGAETAAPHELVLARRQPLDIGGPASRSYALPVGAASELLESARATDEPVVKDGSFHTHVRYAPELIPALPVVPAPSRAPLRRRLLARARVRRTSSATQVTRELPILMYHRVDESGAEALARYRITPARFEEHLRYLRDEGFRSVTFGELGEAMRLRRPLPGRCVLVTFDDGCADFLEHAQPLLAQYGFTATLFVVTDRVGATNSWDAAYGDVVELLDWDALRELTAAGVAIGSHSATHPYLTSLSSADVVREAARSRAAIARELGVAPVALAYPYGDVDAIVRHLAGGCGYPYAVTTEGRHAALTDNRLALPRIEVPGWFTALDLADLLNGPRL
;
A
#
# COMPACT_ATOMS: atom_id res chain seq x y z
N MET A 1 -1.42 41.29 10.67
CA MET A 1 -0.53 41.23 9.50
C MET A 1 -1.40 41.49 8.26
N ALA A 2 -0.94 42.26 7.27
CA ALA A 2 -1.67 42.39 6.01
C ALA A 2 -1.74 40.99 5.38
N ALA A 3 -2.92 40.57 4.89
CA ALA A 3 -3.08 39.28 4.22
C ALA A 3 -2.10 39.17 3.04
N ALA A 4 -1.47 38.02 2.86
CA ALA A 4 -0.56 37.82 1.74
C ALA A 4 -1.33 37.91 0.42
N ASN A 5 -0.81 38.68 -0.53
CA ASN A 5 -1.39 38.83 -1.84
C ASN A 5 -0.75 37.88 -2.84
N VAL A 6 -1.50 37.49 -3.88
CA VAL A 6 -1.08 36.55 -4.93
C VAL A 6 -1.06 37.25 -6.28
N SER A 7 0.03 37.13 -7.04
CA SER A 7 0.07 37.47 -8.46
C SER A 7 -0.31 36.24 -9.27
N VAL A 8 -1.33 36.35 -10.12
CA VAL A 8 -1.82 35.27 -10.97
C VAL A 8 -1.44 35.56 -12.41
N VAL A 9 -0.62 34.74 -13.02
CA VAL A 9 -0.19 34.88 -14.40
C VAL A 9 -1.10 34.04 -15.30
N ILE A 10 -1.71 34.70 -16.31
CA ILE A 10 -2.67 34.07 -17.22
C ILE A 10 -2.16 34.24 -18.65
N PRO A 11 -1.48 33.25 -19.26
CA PRO A 11 -1.14 33.27 -20.65
C PRO A 11 -2.42 33.12 -21.48
N ALA A 12 -2.64 34.00 -22.46
CA ALA A 12 -3.84 33.95 -23.29
C ALA A 12 -3.46 34.04 -24.79
N ARG A 13 -3.85 33.02 -25.54
CA ARG A 13 -3.72 32.98 -26.99
C ARG A 13 -4.88 32.25 -27.63
N ASN A 14 -5.67 32.88 -28.47
CA ASN A 14 -6.85 32.30 -29.10
C ASN A 14 -7.79 31.65 -28.05
N ALA A 15 -8.09 32.41 -27.00
CA ALA A 15 -8.87 31.98 -25.85
C ALA A 15 -10.16 32.79 -25.66
N ALA A 16 -10.68 33.43 -26.72
CA ALA A 16 -11.88 34.28 -26.62
C ALA A 16 -13.09 33.55 -26.03
N GLU A 17 -13.20 32.22 -26.24
CA GLU A 17 -14.32 31.39 -25.73
C GLU A 17 -14.23 31.11 -24.23
N THR A 18 -13.04 31.14 -23.64
CA THR A 18 -12.83 30.61 -22.26
C THR A 18 -12.22 31.60 -21.27
N LEU A 19 -11.51 32.64 -21.76
CA LEU A 19 -10.83 33.60 -20.92
C LEU A 19 -11.78 34.31 -19.92
N ALA A 20 -13.02 34.60 -20.36
CA ALA A 20 -14.02 35.21 -19.45
C ALA A 20 -14.31 34.30 -18.25
N GLU A 21 -14.56 33.02 -18.49
CA GLU A 21 -14.83 32.03 -17.42
C GLU A 21 -13.63 31.86 -16.49
N ALA A 22 -12.40 31.81 -17.03
CA ALA A 22 -11.18 31.73 -16.23
C ALA A 22 -11.07 32.96 -15.30
N ILE A 23 -11.28 34.16 -15.81
CA ILE A 23 -11.28 35.41 -15.02
C ILE A 23 -12.42 35.43 -14.00
N GLU A 24 -13.62 34.99 -14.36
CA GLU A 24 -14.76 34.91 -13.42
C GLU A 24 -14.43 33.94 -12.27
N SER A 25 -13.76 32.81 -12.55
CA SER A 25 -13.33 31.87 -11.49
C SER A 25 -12.31 32.51 -10.53
N LEU A 26 -11.46 33.40 -11.03
CA LEU A 26 -10.52 34.17 -10.24
C LEU A 26 -11.24 35.29 -9.45
N GLN A 27 -12.19 35.99 -10.05
CA GLN A 27 -12.99 37.00 -9.36
C GLN A 27 -13.85 36.43 -8.24
N ALA A 28 -14.26 35.17 -8.36
CA ALA A 28 -15.00 34.44 -7.35
C ALA A 28 -14.16 33.99 -6.13
N GLN A 29 -12.83 34.23 -6.12
CA GLN A 29 -11.98 33.87 -5.00
C GLN A 29 -12.38 34.62 -3.73
N THR A 30 -12.45 33.88 -2.61
CA THR A 30 -12.72 34.45 -1.25
C THR A 30 -11.59 35.37 -0.77
N LEU A 31 -10.35 35.07 -1.17
CA LEU A 31 -9.23 35.99 -1.01
C LEU A 31 -9.37 37.14 -2.00
N THR A 32 -9.50 38.38 -1.53
CA THR A 32 -9.63 39.55 -2.40
C THR A 32 -8.27 40.20 -2.79
N GLY A 33 -7.19 39.85 -2.10
CA GLY A 33 -5.84 40.36 -2.30
C GLY A 33 -5.09 39.61 -3.43
N TRP A 34 -5.51 39.82 -4.65
CA TRP A 34 -4.82 39.26 -5.84
C TRP A 34 -4.69 40.29 -6.96
N GLU A 35 -3.74 40.08 -7.85
CA GLU A 35 -3.68 40.70 -9.17
C GLU A 35 -3.65 39.61 -10.25
N ALA A 36 -4.22 39.88 -11.40
CA ALA A 36 -4.11 39.04 -12.60
C ALA A 36 -3.23 39.75 -13.65
N VAL A 37 -2.17 39.07 -14.09
CA VAL A 37 -1.35 39.50 -15.20
C VAL A 37 -1.72 38.64 -16.42
N VAL A 38 -2.64 39.15 -17.25
CA VAL A 38 -3.05 38.53 -18.48
C VAL A 38 -2.04 38.87 -19.59
N VAL A 39 -1.33 37.83 -20.07
CA VAL A 39 -0.35 38.03 -21.17
C VAL A 39 -0.98 37.57 -22.46
N GLU A 40 -1.33 38.54 -23.32
CA GLU A 40 -1.88 38.30 -24.64
C GLU A 40 -0.74 37.96 -25.59
N ASP A 41 -0.65 36.72 -26.09
CA ASP A 41 0.49 36.20 -26.82
C ASP A 41 0.23 36.11 -28.35
N GLY A 42 -0.28 37.18 -28.95
CA GLY A 42 -0.46 37.30 -30.38
C GLY A 42 -1.66 36.52 -30.91
N SER A 43 -2.84 36.68 -30.28
CA SER A 43 -4.08 36.04 -30.73
C SER A 43 -4.57 36.60 -32.07
N THR A 44 -5.28 35.74 -32.79
CA THR A 44 -5.92 36.05 -34.07
C THR A 44 -7.45 36.13 -33.97
N ASP A 45 -8.00 35.90 -32.81
CA ASP A 45 -9.40 36.02 -32.44
C ASP A 45 -9.64 37.24 -31.50
N GLU A 46 -10.83 37.37 -30.92
CA GLU A 46 -11.18 38.51 -30.06
C GLU A 46 -10.56 38.44 -28.65
N THR A 47 -9.60 37.55 -28.37
CA THR A 47 -8.96 37.41 -27.03
C THR A 47 -8.36 38.73 -26.53
N ALA A 48 -7.65 39.46 -27.39
CA ALA A 48 -7.01 40.73 -27.02
C ALA A 48 -8.02 41.81 -26.60
N GLU A 49 -9.12 41.94 -27.36
CA GLU A 49 -10.20 42.91 -27.07
C GLU A 49 -10.93 42.51 -25.78
N LEU A 50 -11.20 41.22 -25.57
CA LEU A 50 -11.83 40.69 -24.38
C LEU A 50 -10.96 40.95 -23.13
N ALA A 51 -9.66 40.61 -23.18
CA ALA A 51 -8.73 40.84 -22.08
C ALA A 51 -8.70 42.34 -21.69
N ARG A 52 -8.59 43.23 -22.64
CA ARG A 52 -8.62 44.69 -22.39
C ARG A 52 -9.99 45.19 -21.88
N ALA A 53 -11.09 44.54 -22.26
CA ALA A 53 -12.41 44.84 -21.74
C ALA A 53 -12.53 44.44 -20.29
N LEU A 54 -12.09 43.25 -19.93
CA LEU A 54 -12.05 42.76 -18.53
C LEU A 54 -11.17 43.65 -17.63
N ALA A 55 -10.00 44.09 -18.09
CA ALA A 55 -9.13 44.98 -17.36
C ALA A 55 -9.73 46.39 -17.12
N ARG A 56 -10.66 46.85 -17.97
CA ARG A 56 -11.41 48.11 -17.71
C ARG A 56 -12.46 47.97 -16.62
N THR A 57 -12.96 46.75 -16.37
CA THR A 57 -14.01 46.52 -15.36
C THR A 57 -13.42 46.16 -13.99
N ASP A 58 -12.21 45.63 -13.92
CA ASP A 58 -11.53 45.24 -12.68
C ASP A 58 -10.08 45.71 -12.68
N SER A 59 -9.75 46.69 -11.81
CA SER A 59 -8.41 47.32 -11.73
C SER A 59 -7.32 46.33 -11.24
N ARG A 60 -7.66 45.16 -10.77
CA ARG A 60 -6.71 44.11 -10.40
C ARG A 60 -6.19 43.36 -11.60
N ILE A 61 -6.81 43.52 -12.77
CA ILE A 61 -6.42 42.85 -14.00
C ILE A 61 -5.52 43.80 -14.81
N VAL A 62 -4.34 43.31 -15.15
CA VAL A 62 -3.36 44.03 -15.99
C VAL A 62 -3.11 43.19 -17.22
N VAL A 63 -3.26 43.81 -18.41
CA VAL A 63 -2.94 43.14 -19.67
C VAL A 63 -1.54 43.54 -20.12
N VAL A 64 -0.75 42.54 -20.48
CA VAL A 64 0.60 42.66 -21.04
C VAL A 64 0.59 42.08 -22.45
N ASP A 65 1.12 42.84 -23.43
CA ASP A 65 1.28 42.30 -24.76
C ASP A 65 2.49 41.37 -24.81
N GLY A 66 2.27 40.11 -25.16
CA GLY A 66 3.28 39.07 -25.38
C GLY A 66 3.97 39.22 -26.73
N ALA A 67 5.02 38.44 -26.93
CA ALA A 67 5.81 38.49 -28.17
C ALA A 67 5.37 37.46 -29.23
N GLY A 68 4.29 36.69 -28.98
CA GLY A 68 3.84 35.60 -29.85
C GLY A 68 4.79 34.39 -29.86
N ARG A 69 5.56 34.21 -28.80
CA ARG A 69 6.62 33.20 -28.69
C ARG A 69 6.19 31.92 -27.98
N GLY A 70 4.94 31.80 -27.58
CA GLY A 70 4.37 30.62 -26.92
C GLY A 70 4.23 30.76 -25.41
N VAL A 71 3.60 29.71 -24.79
CA VAL A 71 3.12 29.72 -23.40
C VAL A 71 4.23 30.00 -22.39
N SER A 72 5.41 29.40 -22.53
CA SER A 72 6.56 29.59 -21.65
C SER A 72 7.03 31.04 -21.64
N ALA A 73 7.15 31.65 -22.80
CA ALA A 73 7.54 33.08 -22.94
C ALA A 73 6.46 34.03 -22.39
N ALA A 74 5.20 33.73 -22.62
CA ALA A 74 4.08 34.46 -22.07
C ALA A 74 4.07 34.40 -20.52
N ARG A 75 4.23 33.20 -19.94
CA ARG A 75 4.34 33.05 -18.48
C ARG A 75 5.56 33.78 -17.90
N ASN A 76 6.70 33.79 -18.63
CA ASN A 76 7.90 34.55 -18.19
C ASN A 76 7.63 36.06 -18.15
N ALA A 77 7.01 36.62 -19.21
CA ALA A 77 6.61 38.03 -19.22
C ALA A 77 5.66 38.35 -18.03
N GLY A 78 4.75 37.45 -17.72
CA GLY A 78 3.88 37.57 -16.54
C GLY A 78 4.63 37.52 -15.20
N ILE A 79 5.62 36.63 -15.03
CA ILE A 79 6.49 36.53 -13.84
C ILE A 79 7.30 37.82 -13.63
N GLU A 80 7.81 38.41 -14.69
CA GLU A 80 8.54 39.69 -14.62
C GLU A 80 7.64 40.82 -14.10
N ARG A 81 6.36 40.80 -14.47
CA ARG A 81 5.38 41.85 -14.10
C ARG A 81 4.76 41.61 -12.71
N ALA A 82 4.79 40.37 -12.21
CA ALA A 82 4.24 40.00 -10.91
C ALA A 82 4.85 40.80 -9.76
N ARG A 83 3.99 41.38 -8.91
CA ARG A 83 4.39 42.33 -7.82
C ARG A 83 4.36 41.68 -6.46
N TYR A 84 3.60 40.60 -6.28
CA TYR A 84 3.37 40.01 -4.97
C TYR A 84 4.35 38.87 -4.64
N PRO A 85 4.57 38.58 -3.38
CA PRO A 85 5.52 37.56 -2.92
C PRO A 85 5.07 36.11 -3.20
N LEU A 86 3.78 35.93 -3.51
CA LEU A 86 3.20 34.64 -3.90
C LEU A 86 2.74 34.71 -5.36
N LEU A 87 2.98 33.61 -6.05
CA LEU A 87 2.72 33.45 -7.48
C LEU A 87 1.82 32.25 -7.69
N ALA A 88 0.85 32.41 -8.58
CA ALA A 88 0.03 31.34 -9.12
C ALA A 88 -0.04 31.48 -10.64
N PHE A 89 -0.39 30.41 -11.31
CA PHE A 89 -0.66 30.40 -12.74
C PHE A 89 -2.10 29.97 -12.96
N LEU A 90 -2.73 30.43 -14.02
CA LEU A 90 -4.05 29.97 -14.43
C LEU A 90 -4.09 30.04 -15.95
N ASP A 91 -4.21 28.90 -16.61
CA ASP A 91 -4.35 28.89 -18.07
C ASP A 91 -5.72 29.47 -18.47
N ALA A 92 -5.77 30.16 -19.59
CA ALA A 92 -6.96 30.91 -20.02
C ALA A 92 -8.18 30.03 -20.35
N ASP A 93 -8.01 28.70 -20.28
CA ASP A 93 -9.05 27.69 -20.50
C ASP A 93 -9.40 26.89 -19.24
N ASP A 94 -8.68 27.12 -18.13
CA ASP A 94 -8.85 26.39 -16.87
C ASP A 94 -9.63 27.20 -15.83
N LEU A 95 -10.04 26.53 -14.76
CA LEU A 95 -10.83 27.13 -13.70
C LEU A 95 -10.27 26.80 -12.32
N ILE A 96 -10.56 27.69 -11.34
CA ILE A 96 -10.21 27.47 -9.94
C ILE A 96 -11.44 27.68 -9.05
N ARG A 97 -11.56 26.88 -7.98
CA ARG A 97 -12.66 27.02 -7.02
C ARG A 97 -12.40 28.14 -6.00
N PRO A 98 -13.43 28.78 -5.43
CA PRO A 98 -13.35 30.05 -4.71
C PRO A 98 -12.40 30.08 -3.50
N THR A 99 -12.09 28.96 -2.86
CA THR A 99 -11.31 28.92 -1.60
C THR A 99 -9.83 28.57 -1.81
N LEU A 100 -9.36 28.40 -3.05
CA LEU A 100 -7.99 27.95 -3.33
C LEU A 100 -6.95 28.91 -2.73
N TYR A 101 -7.04 30.19 -3.07
CA TYR A 101 -6.01 31.14 -2.64
C TYR A 101 -6.09 31.48 -1.14
N GLU A 102 -7.27 31.49 -0.55
CA GLU A 102 -7.43 31.65 0.90
C GLU A 102 -6.71 30.52 1.67
N HIS A 103 -6.96 29.27 1.30
CA HIS A 103 -6.35 28.14 1.97
C HIS A 103 -4.83 28.09 1.74
N ALA A 104 -4.37 28.34 0.52
CA ALA A 104 -2.97 28.29 0.18
C ALA A 104 -2.16 29.40 0.88
N THR A 105 -2.66 30.64 0.86
CA THR A 105 -1.97 31.76 1.51
C THR A 105 -1.93 31.60 3.03
N ALA A 106 -3.01 31.13 3.64
CA ALA A 106 -3.06 30.87 5.07
C ALA A 106 -2.00 29.83 5.52
N ARG A 107 -1.72 28.81 4.69
CA ARG A 107 -0.64 27.83 4.96
C ARG A 107 0.74 28.47 4.80
N LEU A 108 0.98 29.21 3.73
CA LEU A 108 2.26 29.87 3.45
C LEU A 108 2.62 30.97 4.44
N GLU A 109 1.62 31.65 5.04
CA GLU A 109 1.82 32.65 6.09
C GLU A 109 2.19 32.00 7.44
N ARG A 110 1.62 30.82 7.73
CA ARG A 110 1.90 30.08 8.98
C ARG A 110 3.27 29.42 8.98
N ASP A 111 3.75 29.04 7.80
CA ASP A 111 5.03 28.33 7.67
C ASP A 111 5.90 28.97 6.57
N ALA A 112 6.90 29.74 7.00
CA ALA A 112 7.85 30.39 6.10
C ALA A 112 8.82 29.41 5.43
N ALA A 113 8.94 28.16 5.93
CA ALA A 113 9.80 27.16 5.33
C ALA A 113 9.19 26.56 4.04
N LEU A 114 7.89 26.59 3.88
CA LEU A 114 7.22 26.06 2.69
C LEU A 114 7.67 26.77 1.41
N ALA A 115 7.93 26.01 0.36
CA ALA A 115 8.14 26.50 -1.00
C ALA A 115 6.82 26.92 -1.66
N GLY A 116 5.80 26.09 -1.49
CA GLY A 116 4.49 26.27 -2.10
C GLY A 116 3.41 25.41 -1.42
N VAL A 117 2.19 25.61 -1.87
CA VAL A 117 1.02 24.81 -1.47
C VAL A 117 0.29 24.39 -2.74
N HIS A 118 0.06 23.09 -2.90
CA HIS A 118 -0.73 22.56 -3.99
C HIS A 118 -2.07 22.01 -3.50
N CYS A 119 -3.03 21.86 -4.40
CA CYS A 119 -4.35 21.31 -4.10
C CYS A 119 -4.68 20.11 -4.97
N GLY A 120 -5.76 19.40 -4.60
CA GLY A 120 -6.38 18.43 -5.51
C GLY A 120 -6.92 19.12 -6.77
N TRP A 121 -6.95 18.37 -7.86
CA TRP A 121 -7.41 18.86 -9.15
C TRP A 121 -8.32 17.85 -9.86
N ALA A 122 -9.11 18.32 -10.84
CA ALA A 122 -10.01 17.48 -11.60
C ALA A 122 -9.97 17.85 -13.09
N ARG A 123 -10.23 16.87 -13.96
CA ARG A 123 -10.45 17.11 -15.40
C ARG A 123 -11.93 17.37 -15.65
N LEU A 124 -12.20 18.39 -16.46
CA LEU A 124 -13.52 18.70 -16.96
C LEU A 124 -13.65 18.26 -18.42
N ALA A 125 -14.71 17.53 -18.75
CA ALA A 125 -15.10 17.32 -20.13
C ALA A 125 -15.51 18.65 -20.79
N PRO A 126 -15.60 18.72 -22.13
CA PRO A 126 -16.10 19.92 -22.82
C PRO A 126 -17.50 20.38 -22.37
N GLY A 127 -18.33 19.47 -21.89
CA GLY A 127 -19.66 19.74 -21.32
C GLY A 127 -19.65 20.27 -19.89
N GLY A 128 -18.50 20.32 -19.21
CA GLY A 128 -18.35 20.80 -17.82
C GLY A 128 -18.48 19.70 -16.75
N GLU A 129 -18.71 18.44 -17.13
CA GLU A 129 -18.74 17.32 -16.19
C GLU A 129 -17.33 16.97 -15.71
N ILE A 130 -17.21 16.56 -14.43
CA ILE A 130 -15.93 16.05 -13.89
C ILE A 130 -15.71 14.64 -14.43
N VAL A 131 -14.63 14.48 -15.19
CA VAL A 131 -14.20 13.19 -15.76
C VAL A 131 -13.39 12.38 -14.77
N ASP A 132 -12.49 13.05 -14.04
CA ASP A 132 -11.53 12.45 -13.11
C ASP A 132 -11.16 13.48 -12.04
N ALA A 133 -10.89 13.03 -10.82
CA ALA A 133 -10.50 13.90 -9.73
C ALA A 133 -9.32 13.30 -8.94
N VAL A 134 -8.25 14.06 -8.80
CA VAL A 134 -7.02 13.66 -8.14
C VAL A 134 -6.86 14.49 -6.86
N PRO A 135 -7.10 13.93 -5.66
CA PRO A 135 -6.84 14.63 -4.41
C PRO A 135 -5.33 14.80 -4.17
N ALA A 136 -4.93 15.93 -3.60
CA ALA A 136 -3.55 16.15 -3.20
C ALA A 136 -3.24 15.33 -1.93
N LYS A 137 -2.30 14.38 -2.03
CA LYS A 137 -1.95 13.46 -0.92
C LYS A 137 -0.50 13.56 -0.46
N ILE A 138 0.38 14.17 -1.26
CA ILE A 138 1.83 14.16 -1.05
C ILE A 138 2.25 15.54 -0.53
N GLU A 139 2.98 15.56 0.58
CA GLU A 139 3.56 16.75 1.21
C GLU A 139 5.06 16.54 1.44
N GLY A 140 5.80 17.60 1.71
CA GLY A 140 7.23 17.55 2.03
C GLY A 140 8.13 17.95 0.86
N ASP A 141 9.33 17.42 0.83
CA ASP A 141 10.26 17.61 -0.28
C ASP A 141 9.83 16.75 -1.47
N LEU A 142 9.36 17.38 -2.53
CA LEU A 142 8.79 16.70 -3.71
C LEU A 142 9.81 16.46 -4.83
N PHE A 143 11.11 16.69 -4.61
CA PHE A 143 12.12 16.54 -5.67
C PHE A 143 12.14 15.15 -6.28
N THR A 144 12.14 14.11 -5.45
CA THR A 144 12.16 12.72 -5.91
C THR A 144 10.94 12.36 -6.74
N GLU A 145 9.78 12.88 -6.38
CA GLU A 145 8.53 12.63 -7.11
C GLU A 145 8.52 13.34 -8.48
N PHE A 146 8.88 14.63 -8.51
CA PHE A 146 9.02 15.38 -9.77
C PHE A 146 10.17 14.87 -10.66
N ALA A 147 11.16 14.18 -10.09
CA ALA A 147 12.19 13.49 -10.88
C ALA A 147 11.66 12.29 -11.68
N ARG A 148 10.43 11.84 -11.40
CA ARG A 148 9.79 10.67 -12.02
C ARG A 148 8.60 11.03 -12.89
N HIS A 149 7.74 11.95 -12.45
CA HIS A 149 6.52 12.34 -13.16
C HIS A 149 6.02 13.71 -12.69
N CYS A 150 5.15 14.34 -13.49
CA CYS A 150 4.46 15.56 -13.11
C CYS A 150 3.32 15.24 -12.12
N LEU A 151 3.29 15.93 -10.95
CA LEU A 151 2.34 15.62 -9.88
C LEU A 151 1.01 16.34 -10.02
N PHE A 152 1.02 17.56 -10.53
CA PHE A 152 -0.17 18.41 -10.62
C PHE A 152 -0.05 19.43 -11.75
N PRO A 153 -1.17 19.86 -12.33
CA PRO A 153 -1.17 20.89 -13.37
C PRO A 153 -0.78 22.24 -12.80
N ILE A 154 -0.32 23.12 -13.68
CA ILE A 154 0.30 24.41 -13.30
C ILE A 154 -0.58 25.26 -12.38
N HIS A 155 -1.89 25.28 -12.61
CA HIS A 155 -2.85 26.11 -11.85
C HIS A 155 -3.29 25.50 -10.49
N ALA A 156 -2.82 24.30 -10.17
CA ALA A 156 -3.10 23.67 -8.87
C ALA A 156 -2.14 24.07 -7.74
N CYS A 157 -1.22 25.01 -7.97
CA CYS A 157 -0.18 25.38 -7.03
C CYS A 157 -0.06 26.90 -6.83
N VAL A 158 0.14 27.31 -5.56
CA VAL A 158 0.59 28.66 -5.18
C VAL A 158 2.00 28.51 -4.59
N VAL A 159 2.96 29.25 -5.14
CA VAL A 159 4.39 29.14 -4.87
C VAL A 159 4.99 30.50 -4.49
N ARG A 160 6.14 30.53 -3.81
CA ARG A 160 6.87 31.77 -3.55
C ARG A 160 7.51 32.30 -4.83
N THR A 161 7.25 33.56 -5.14
CA THR A 161 7.71 34.23 -6.37
C THR A 161 9.23 34.22 -6.51
N ASP A 162 9.96 34.42 -5.42
CA ASP A 162 11.42 34.42 -5.38
C ASP A 162 12.02 33.07 -5.77
N LEU A 163 11.41 31.97 -5.39
CA LEU A 163 11.87 30.63 -5.77
C LEU A 163 11.70 30.36 -7.27
N VAL A 164 10.57 30.75 -7.85
CA VAL A 164 10.34 30.61 -9.30
C VAL A 164 11.37 31.42 -10.09
N ARG A 165 11.65 32.67 -9.67
CA ARG A 165 12.66 33.51 -10.27
C ARG A 165 14.07 32.93 -10.13
N SER A 166 14.42 32.46 -8.93
CA SER A 166 15.73 31.83 -8.67
C SER A 166 15.91 30.48 -9.39
N ALA A 167 14.81 29.77 -9.65
CA ALA A 167 14.79 28.55 -10.48
C ALA A 167 14.94 28.85 -11.98
N GLY A 168 15.00 30.10 -12.41
CA GLY A 168 15.20 30.54 -13.80
C GLY A 168 13.93 30.57 -14.64
N ALA A 169 12.75 30.68 -13.99
CA ALA A 169 11.43 30.76 -14.63
C ALA A 169 11.19 29.61 -15.66
N PHE A 170 10.38 29.78 -16.69
CA PHE A 170 10.10 28.76 -17.70
C PHE A 170 11.20 28.66 -18.76
N ASP A 171 11.48 27.42 -19.21
CA ASP A 171 12.35 27.19 -20.37
C ASP A 171 11.54 27.39 -21.68
N GLU A 172 11.85 28.44 -22.41
CA GLU A 172 11.14 28.80 -23.64
C GLU A 172 11.36 27.82 -24.82
N ARG A 173 12.28 26.85 -24.64
CA ARG A 173 12.50 25.80 -25.63
C ARG A 173 11.46 24.67 -25.52
N LEU A 174 10.84 24.52 -24.35
CA LEU A 174 9.83 23.53 -24.11
C LEU A 174 8.45 24.03 -24.53
N THR A 175 7.73 23.20 -25.27
CA THR A 175 6.35 23.43 -25.69
C THR A 175 5.35 22.51 -25.03
N THR A 176 5.86 21.45 -24.37
CA THR A 176 5.16 20.54 -23.45
C THR A 176 6.07 20.29 -22.25
N CYS A 177 5.54 19.82 -21.14
CA CYS A 177 6.30 19.54 -19.88
C CYS A 177 7.05 20.78 -19.31
N GLU A 178 6.74 22.00 -19.74
CA GLU A 178 7.37 23.22 -19.25
C GLU A 178 7.04 23.50 -17.77
N ASP A 179 5.87 23.11 -17.32
CA ASP A 179 5.44 23.16 -15.93
C ASP A 179 6.17 22.09 -15.10
N TRP A 180 6.28 20.87 -15.62
CA TRP A 180 7.03 19.80 -14.96
C TRP A 180 8.51 20.19 -14.79
N ASP A 181 9.15 20.71 -15.82
CA ASP A 181 10.53 21.21 -15.76
C ASP A 181 10.68 22.34 -14.71
N LEU A 182 9.74 23.28 -14.65
CA LEU A 182 9.74 24.34 -13.65
C LEU A 182 9.63 23.77 -12.22
N TRP A 183 8.67 22.88 -11.97
CA TRP A 183 8.49 22.31 -10.64
C TRP A 183 9.69 21.48 -10.21
N LEU A 184 10.29 20.69 -11.12
CA LEU A 184 11.52 19.97 -10.85
C LEU A 184 12.65 20.91 -10.39
N ARG A 185 12.81 22.07 -11.03
CA ARG A 185 13.83 23.06 -10.64
C ARG A 185 13.52 23.75 -9.31
N VAL A 186 12.27 24.08 -9.05
CA VAL A 186 11.83 24.69 -7.78
C VAL A 186 12.05 23.71 -6.62
N THR A 187 11.78 22.43 -6.80
CA THR A 187 11.97 21.42 -5.73
C THR A 187 13.43 21.13 -5.42
N ARG A 188 14.40 21.53 -6.29
CA ARG A 188 15.84 21.40 -5.99
C ARG A 188 16.28 22.16 -4.75
N TYR A 189 15.52 23.15 -4.32
CA TYR A 189 15.84 23.89 -3.07
C TYR A 189 15.59 23.05 -1.82
N GLY A 190 14.94 21.87 -1.89
CA GLY A 190 14.63 20.98 -0.77
C GLY A 190 13.63 21.58 0.24
N ARG A 191 12.94 22.67 -0.15
CA ARG A 191 11.90 23.27 0.69
C ARG A 191 10.61 22.48 0.54
N PRO A 192 9.90 22.19 1.65
CA PRO A 192 8.70 21.39 1.59
C PRO A 192 7.54 22.10 0.89
N PHE A 193 6.65 21.30 0.29
CA PHE A 193 5.33 21.69 -0.17
C PHE A 193 4.27 21.16 0.79
N ALA A 194 3.21 21.91 1.02
CA ALA A 194 2.02 21.44 1.72
C ALA A 194 0.90 21.14 0.73
N ALA A 195 -0.01 20.23 1.10
CA ALA A 195 -1.16 19.81 0.29
C ALA A 195 -2.50 20.27 0.89
N ILE A 196 -3.41 20.68 0.03
CA ILE A 196 -4.84 20.85 0.33
C ILE A 196 -5.56 19.70 -0.35
N GLN A 197 -6.10 18.75 0.42
CA GLN A 197 -6.72 17.54 -0.14
C GLN A 197 -7.93 17.83 -1.02
N ALA A 198 -8.63 18.94 -0.78
CA ALA A 198 -9.79 19.34 -1.57
C ALA A 198 -9.41 19.59 -3.03
N VAL A 199 -10.29 19.19 -3.95
CA VAL A 199 -10.19 19.46 -5.38
C VAL A 199 -10.57 20.92 -5.64
N LEU A 200 -9.58 21.78 -5.90
CA LEU A 200 -9.75 23.24 -6.06
C LEU A 200 -9.27 23.77 -7.40
N ALA A 201 -8.57 22.98 -8.20
CA ALA A 201 -8.16 23.29 -9.56
C ALA A 201 -8.91 22.42 -10.56
N LEU A 202 -9.38 22.98 -11.66
CA LEU A 202 -10.20 22.31 -12.66
C LEU A 202 -9.55 22.49 -14.04
N TYR A 203 -9.03 21.40 -14.59
CA TYR A 203 -8.34 21.31 -15.87
C TYR A 203 -9.33 20.97 -16.97
N ARG A 204 -9.51 21.87 -17.96
CA ARG A 204 -10.44 21.66 -19.07
C ARG A 204 -9.83 20.80 -20.17
N MET A 205 -10.47 19.69 -20.48
CA MET A 205 -10.04 18.81 -21.59
C MET A 205 -10.46 19.40 -22.93
N ARG A 206 -9.54 19.35 -23.90
CA ARG A 206 -9.79 19.79 -25.29
C ARG A 206 -9.26 18.74 -26.27
N PRO A 207 -10.01 18.39 -27.32
CA PRO A 207 -9.61 17.37 -28.30
C PRO A 207 -8.33 17.70 -29.11
N ARG A 208 -7.85 18.92 -29.04
CA ARG A 208 -6.64 19.40 -29.76
C ARG A 208 -5.64 20.11 -28.85
N SER A 209 -5.57 19.68 -27.60
CA SER A 209 -4.58 20.20 -26.64
C SER A 209 -3.16 19.83 -27.06
N ALA A 210 -2.19 20.70 -26.80
CA ALA A 210 -0.76 20.42 -27.00
C ALA A 210 -0.27 19.22 -26.20
N SER A 211 -0.91 18.96 -25.04
CA SER A 211 -0.64 17.79 -24.19
C SER A 211 -1.05 16.44 -24.82
N LEU A 212 -1.70 16.42 -25.99
CA LEU A 212 -2.03 15.21 -26.74
C LEU A 212 -1.03 14.88 -27.86
N ASP A 213 -0.02 15.70 -28.08
CA ASP A 213 1.08 15.41 -29.02
C ASP A 213 2.04 14.39 -28.35
N ALA A 214 1.71 13.12 -28.48
CA ALA A 214 2.42 12.04 -27.79
C ALA A 214 3.92 11.97 -28.08
N PRO A 215 4.42 12.09 -29.36
CA PRO A 215 5.86 12.10 -29.62
C PRO A 215 6.58 13.28 -28.95
N ARG A 216 5.97 14.45 -29.00
CA ARG A 216 6.54 15.66 -28.41
C ARG A 216 6.58 15.58 -26.90
N LEU A 217 5.47 15.18 -26.30
CA LEU A 217 5.34 15.00 -24.86
C LEU A 217 6.36 13.96 -24.33
N LEU A 218 6.58 12.88 -25.08
CA LEU A 218 7.61 11.89 -24.74
C LEU A 218 9.02 12.52 -24.77
N ALA A 219 9.37 13.21 -25.85
CA ALA A 219 10.70 13.79 -26.02
C ALA A 219 11.03 14.82 -24.94
N ASP A 220 10.11 15.76 -24.69
CA ASP A 220 10.27 16.80 -23.67
C ASP A 220 10.32 16.20 -22.26
N GLY A 221 9.43 15.24 -21.95
CA GLY A 221 9.42 14.55 -20.65
C GLY A 221 10.66 13.70 -20.37
N LEU A 222 11.19 12.98 -21.36
CA LEU A 222 12.48 12.27 -21.22
C LEU A 222 13.62 13.26 -20.93
N GLY A 223 13.58 14.45 -21.52
CA GLY A 223 14.51 15.53 -21.22
C GLY A 223 14.45 15.96 -19.75
N VAL A 224 13.25 16.12 -19.19
CA VAL A 224 13.03 16.48 -17.78
C VAL A 224 13.51 15.35 -16.84
N ILE A 225 13.14 14.10 -17.12
CA ILE A 225 13.57 12.92 -16.37
C ILE A 225 15.11 12.81 -16.35
N ALA A 226 15.78 13.04 -17.48
CA ALA A 226 17.24 13.03 -17.56
C ALA A 226 17.87 14.21 -16.80
N GLN A 227 17.25 15.40 -16.85
CA GLN A 227 17.75 16.60 -16.14
C GLN A 227 17.66 16.44 -14.61
N ALA A 228 16.71 15.68 -14.11
CA ALA A 228 16.57 15.40 -12.68
C ALA A 228 17.80 14.73 -12.05
N ARG A 229 18.65 14.07 -12.86
CA ARG A 229 19.80 13.26 -12.41
C ARG A 229 21.16 13.96 -12.55
N ARG A 230 21.16 15.22 -12.91
CA ARG A 230 22.38 16.01 -13.10
C ARG A 230 22.18 17.43 -12.55
N PRO A 231 23.27 18.18 -12.30
CA PRO A 231 23.18 19.60 -11.93
C PRO A 231 22.41 20.40 -12.97
N ASP A 232 21.65 21.39 -12.50
CA ASP A 232 20.90 22.28 -13.39
C ASP A 232 21.45 23.70 -13.29
N PRO A 233 22.13 24.21 -14.33
CA PRO A 233 22.76 25.53 -14.29
C PRO A 233 21.77 26.71 -14.29
N ARG A 234 20.49 26.45 -14.54
CA ARG A 234 19.43 27.46 -14.49
C ARG A 234 19.03 27.84 -13.06
N VAL A 235 19.29 26.94 -12.09
CA VAL A 235 18.90 27.12 -10.69
C VAL A 235 19.99 27.92 -9.97
N GLN A 236 19.64 29.07 -9.38
CA GLN A 236 20.55 29.99 -8.72
C GLN A 236 20.53 29.85 -7.20
N GLY A 237 21.68 30.03 -6.56
CA GLY A 237 21.81 30.00 -5.09
C GLY A 237 22.08 28.59 -4.51
N PRO A 238 22.13 28.45 -3.19
CA PRO A 238 22.34 27.15 -2.56
C PRO A 238 21.08 26.27 -2.69
N VAL A 239 21.29 25.05 -3.15
CA VAL A 239 20.22 24.05 -3.36
C VAL A 239 20.55 22.73 -2.63
N ALA A 240 19.53 22.09 -2.09
CA ALA A 240 19.68 20.79 -1.41
C ALA A 240 19.98 19.65 -2.39
N HIS A 241 19.37 19.70 -3.59
CA HIS A 241 19.53 18.66 -4.63
C HIS A 241 20.41 19.14 -5.79
N GLU A 242 21.59 19.69 -5.49
CA GLU A 242 22.52 20.24 -6.49
C GLU A 242 22.93 19.21 -7.54
N ARG A 243 23.28 18.00 -7.09
CA ARG A 243 23.76 16.91 -7.97
C ARG A 243 22.64 16.18 -8.70
N GLY A 244 21.40 16.42 -8.34
CA GLY A 244 20.24 15.66 -8.79
C GLY A 244 20.05 14.35 -8.04
N LEU A 245 19.14 13.51 -8.55
CA LEU A 245 18.80 12.21 -7.98
C LEU A 245 19.89 11.18 -8.35
N ALA A 246 20.49 10.55 -7.36
CA ALA A 246 21.42 9.45 -7.54
C ALA A 246 20.67 8.12 -7.58
N SER A 247 20.01 7.81 -8.70
CA SER A 247 19.29 6.54 -8.87
C SER A 247 19.41 6.05 -10.32
N ASP A 248 19.43 4.72 -10.48
CA ASP A 248 19.51 4.05 -11.79
C ASP A 248 18.11 3.83 -12.42
N ASP A 249 17.08 4.51 -11.94
CA ASP A 249 15.70 4.34 -12.40
C ASP A 249 15.35 5.14 -13.67
N LEU A 250 16.34 5.68 -14.37
CA LEU A 250 16.14 6.46 -15.61
C LEU A 250 15.36 5.68 -16.68
N ALA A 251 15.77 4.44 -16.92
CA ALA A 251 15.14 3.59 -17.93
C ALA A 251 13.69 3.23 -17.55
N VAL A 252 13.44 2.94 -16.28
CA VAL A 252 12.09 2.64 -15.76
C VAL A 252 11.16 3.82 -15.90
N ASN A 253 11.61 5.01 -15.47
CA ASN A 253 10.82 6.23 -15.57
C ASN A 253 10.58 6.64 -17.04
N GLY A 254 11.57 6.41 -17.90
CA GLY A 254 11.42 6.61 -19.35
C GLY A 254 10.34 5.68 -19.93
N LEU A 255 10.36 4.40 -19.61
CA LEU A 255 9.36 3.43 -20.05
C LEU A 255 7.95 3.76 -19.50
N ASN A 256 7.84 4.17 -18.25
CA ASN A 256 6.57 4.59 -17.67
C ASN A 256 6.00 5.82 -18.38
N HIS A 257 6.87 6.79 -18.73
CA HIS A 257 6.45 7.95 -19.50
C HIS A 257 6.08 7.59 -20.94
N ALA A 258 6.79 6.64 -21.56
CA ALA A 258 6.42 6.08 -22.87
C ALA A 258 5.05 5.38 -22.82
N CYS A 259 4.72 4.66 -21.75
CA CYS A 259 3.37 4.08 -21.56
C CYS A 259 2.29 5.14 -21.44
N TRP A 260 2.57 6.25 -20.74
CA TRP A 260 1.62 7.37 -20.66
C TRP A 260 1.35 7.97 -22.04
N THR A 261 2.41 8.26 -22.80
CA THR A 261 2.28 8.84 -24.14
C THR A 261 1.70 7.86 -25.16
N ALA A 262 2.00 6.56 -25.01
CA ALA A 262 1.39 5.51 -25.82
C ALA A 262 -0.13 5.43 -25.62
N GLY A 263 -0.62 5.55 -24.40
CA GLY A 263 -2.06 5.62 -24.16
C GLY A 263 -2.71 6.80 -24.88
N LEU A 264 -2.08 7.99 -24.86
CA LEU A 264 -2.56 9.14 -25.64
C LEU A 264 -2.59 8.85 -27.15
N ALA A 265 -1.53 8.22 -27.69
CA ALA A 265 -1.46 7.83 -29.10
C ALA A 265 -2.58 6.85 -29.46
N ILE A 266 -2.74 5.76 -28.68
CA ILE A 266 -3.79 4.74 -28.86
C ILE A 266 -5.18 5.39 -28.81
N GLY A 267 -5.44 6.23 -27.81
CA GLY A 267 -6.72 6.94 -27.68
C GLY A 267 -7.03 7.86 -28.84
N SER A 268 -5.99 8.42 -29.49
CA SER A 268 -6.08 9.24 -30.69
C SER A 268 -6.14 8.43 -32.01
N GLY A 269 -6.01 7.09 -31.95
CA GLY A 269 -5.93 6.23 -33.13
C GLY A 269 -4.58 6.33 -33.87
N VAL A 270 -3.50 6.70 -33.17
CA VAL A 270 -2.14 6.80 -33.71
C VAL A 270 -1.32 5.61 -33.22
N ASP A 271 -0.46 5.07 -34.09
CA ASP A 271 0.44 3.97 -33.73
C ASP A 271 1.42 4.36 -32.61
N PRO A 272 1.42 3.67 -31.46
CA PRO A 272 2.28 3.96 -30.33
C PRO A 272 3.69 3.34 -30.42
N GLU A 273 3.94 2.37 -31.31
CA GLU A 273 5.20 1.60 -31.35
C GLU A 273 6.45 2.46 -31.53
N PRO A 274 6.45 3.51 -32.40
CA PRO A 274 7.63 4.36 -32.59
C PRO A 274 8.08 5.08 -31.31
N LEU A 275 7.20 5.24 -30.32
CA LEU A 275 7.54 5.86 -29.03
C LEU A 275 8.54 5.02 -28.22
N LEU A 276 8.54 3.70 -28.40
CA LEU A 276 9.45 2.80 -27.70
C LEU A 276 10.91 2.92 -28.16
N ASP A 277 11.16 3.41 -29.36
CA ASP A 277 12.53 3.61 -29.85
C ASP A 277 13.33 4.59 -28.98
N ALA A 278 12.66 5.57 -28.40
CA ALA A 278 13.28 6.58 -27.54
C ALA A 278 13.71 6.03 -26.15
N VAL A 279 13.20 4.85 -25.76
CA VAL A 279 13.45 4.24 -24.43
C VAL A 279 14.18 2.90 -24.52
N ARG A 280 14.67 2.49 -25.70
CA ARG A 280 15.45 1.26 -25.86
C ARG A 280 16.69 1.26 -24.97
N SER A 281 16.91 0.13 -24.29
CA SER A 281 18.06 -0.09 -23.41
C SER A 281 18.84 -1.33 -23.83
N THR A 282 20.16 -1.33 -23.55
CA THR A 282 21.00 -2.53 -23.71
C THR A 282 20.89 -3.49 -22.55
N ALA A 283 20.43 -3.00 -21.40
CA ALA A 283 20.15 -3.78 -20.18
C ALA A 283 18.64 -3.97 -19.98
N PRO A 284 18.19 -5.03 -19.29
CA PRO A 284 16.81 -5.18 -18.90
C PRO A 284 16.31 -3.99 -18.08
N ILE A 285 15.07 -3.58 -18.32
CA ILE A 285 14.42 -2.48 -17.60
C ILE A 285 13.49 -3.12 -16.54
N PRO A 286 13.70 -2.90 -15.23
CA PRO A 286 12.85 -3.46 -14.18
C PRO A 286 11.49 -2.73 -14.15
N ALA A 287 10.64 -3.01 -15.15
CA ALA A 287 9.35 -2.37 -15.33
C ALA A 287 8.33 -2.83 -14.27
N GLU A 288 7.47 -1.90 -13.84
CA GLU A 288 6.40 -2.16 -12.88
C GLU A 288 5.04 -2.27 -13.58
N PRO A 289 4.46 -3.48 -13.71
CA PRO A 289 3.20 -3.69 -14.44
C PRO A 289 2.04 -2.81 -13.95
N LEU A 290 1.95 -2.58 -12.63
CA LEU A 290 0.90 -1.74 -12.04
C LEU A 290 1.00 -0.28 -12.47
N VAL A 291 2.21 0.26 -12.58
CA VAL A 291 2.46 1.65 -13.01
C VAL A 291 2.16 1.77 -14.51
N MET A 292 2.67 0.84 -15.32
CA MET A 292 2.41 0.83 -16.77
C MET A 292 0.91 0.73 -17.08
N ALA A 293 0.20 -0.20 -16.44
CA ALA A 293 -1.24 -0.32 -16.57
C ALA A 293 -1.97 0.95 -16.11
N GLY A 294 -1.49 1.59 -15.04
CA GLY A 294 -2.02 2.87 -14.56
C GLY A 294 -1.85 4.00 -15.59
N CYS A 295 -0.69 4.07 -16.23
CA CYS A 295 -0.42 5.04 -17.30
C CYS A 295 -1.38 4.82 -18.49
N LEU A 296 -1.47 3.60 -19.02
CA LEU A 296 -2.36 3.28 -20.13
C LEU A 296 -3.84 3.53 -19.76
N PHE A 297 -4.27 3.06 -18.58
CA PHE A 297 -5.64 3.25 -18.11
C PHE A 297 -6.05 4.73 -18.07
N ALA A 298 -5.20 5.57 -17.51
CA ALA A 298 -5.51 6.97 -17.31
C ALA A 298 -5.40 7.79 -18.60
N SER A 299 -4.40 7.51 -19.47
CA SER A 299 -4.12 8.36 -20.63
C SER A 299 -4.93 8.01 -21.87
N THR A 300 -5.32 6.75 -22.07
CA THR A 300 -5.98 6.30 -23.32
C THR A 300 -7.36 6.94 -23.53
N VAL A 301 -8.09 7.25 -22.49
CA VAL A 301 -9.43 7.87 -22.60
C VAL A 301 -9.38 9.39 -22.79
N LEU A 302 -8.24 10.04 -22.49
CA LEU A 302 -8.12 11.50 -22.50
C LEU A 302 -8.33 12.14 -23.88
N PRO A 303 -7.77 11.63 -25.00
CA PRO A 303 -7.97 12.23 -26.32
C PRO A 303 -9.42 12.25 -26.80
N ARG A 304 -10.22 11.33 -26.24
CA ARG A 304 -11.66 11.20 -26.57
C ARG A 304 -12.54 11.97 -25.58
N CYS A 305 -11.97 12.64 -24.60
CA CYS A 305 -12.68 13.31 -23.49
C CYS A 305 -13.65 12.38 -22.75
N LEU A 306 -13.27 11.11 -22.58
CA LEU A 306 -14.06 10.08 -21.93
C LEU A 306 -13.61 9.87 -20.48
N THR A 307 -14.48 9.23 -19.70
CA THR A 307 -14.23 8.89 -18.29
C THR A 307 -13.61 7.48 -18.16
N PRO A 308 -13.00 7.14 -17.03
CA PRO A 308 -12.60 5.77 -16.76
C PRO A 308 -13.73 4.74 -16.83
N ALA A 309 -15.00 5.14 -16.61
CA ALA A 309 -16.15 4.25 -16.73
C ALA A 309 -16.46 3.84 -18.19
N ASP A 310 -16.04 4.64 -19.15
CA ASP A 310 -16.28 4.39 -20.59
C ASP A 310 -15.36 3.32 -21.18
N TRP A 311 -14.31 2.91 -20.42
CA TRP A 311 -13.36 1.88 -20.84
C TRP A 311 -14.01 0.57 -21.28
N THR A 312 -15.12 0.18 -20.64
CA THR A 312 -15.81 -1.07 -20.98
C THR A 312 -16.35 -1.10 -22.40
N GLY A 313 -16.75 0.05 -22.93
CA GLY A 313 -17.16 0.20 -24.32
C GLY A 313 -16.00 0.27 -25.33
N LEU A 314 -14.78 0.49 -24.84
CA LEU A 314 -13.57 0.64 -25.68
C LEU A 314 -12.64 -0.58 -25.61
N ALA A 315 -12.79 -1.45 -24.60
CA ALA A 315 -11.84 -2.51 -24.30
C ALA A 315 -11.59 -3.47 -25.48
N ASP A 316 -12.63 -3.82 -26.23
CA ASP A 316 -12.50 -4.70 -27.41
C ASP A 316 -11.89 -3.94 -28.60
N GLU A 317 -12.25 -2.68 -28.84
CA GLU A 317 -11.69 -1.84 -29.89
C GLU A 317 -10.18 -1.60 -29.69
N LEU A 318 -9.78 -1.37 -28.45
CA LEU A 318 -8.42 -0.98 -28.11
C LEU A 318 -7.51 -2.16 -27.75
N ARG A 319 -8.05 -3.39 -27.74
CA ARG A 319 -7.28 -4.60 -27.38
C ARG A 319 -6.04 -4.76 -28.26
N ASP A 320 -6.23 -4.83 -29.59
CA ASP A 320 -5.15 -5.11 -30.52
C ASP A 320 -4.02 -4.08 -30.47
N PRO A 321 -4.28 -2.74 -30.50
CA PRO A 321 -3.21 -1.75 -30.40
C PRO A 321 -2.51 -1.76 -29.04
N ILE A 322 -3.21 -2.09 -27.94
CA ILE A 322 -2.58 -2.23 -26.63
C ILE A 322 -1.73 -3.50 -26.59
N ASP A 323 -2.21 -4.63 -27.08
CA ASP A 323 -1.47 -5.90 -27.10
C ASP A 323 -0.20 -5.77 -27.95
N SER A 324 -0.26 -5.12 -29.12
CA SER A 324 0.92 -4.85 -29.97
C SER A 324 1.95 -4.00 -29.21
N PHE A 325 1.52 -2.88 -28.63
CA PHE A 325 2.39 -2.00 -27.85
C PHE A 325 3.02 -2.75 -26.65
N LEU A 326 2.25 -3.51 -25.88
CA LEU A 326 2.75 -4.22 -24.72
C LEU A 326 3.73 -5.34 -25.10
N THR A 327 3.51 -6.02 -26.22
CA THR A 327 4.44 -7.01 -26.76
C THR A 327 5.77 -6.36 -27.12
N SER A 328 5.74 -5.24 -27.83
CA SER A 328 6.94 -4.47 -28.17
C SER A 328 7.62 -3.87 -26.93
N ALA A 329 6.85 -3.44 -25.92
CA ALA A 329 7.39 -2.96 -24.65
C ALA A 329 8.07 -4.08 -23.82
N GLU A 330 7.54 -5.31 -23.86
CA GLU A 330 8.15 -6.50 -23.27
C GLU A 330 9.52 -6.78 -23.90
N GLU A 331 9.63 -6.70 -25.23
CA GLU A 331 10.89 -6.85 -25.95
C GLU A 331 11.92 -5.76 -25.58
N VAL A 332 11.47 -4.50 -25.54
CA VAL A 332 12.32 -3.35 -25.16
C VAL A 332 12.78 -3.47 -23.71
N ALA A 333 11.88 -3.85 -22.80
CA ALA A 333 12.22 -4.06 -21.40
C ALA A 333 13.03 -5.34 -21.15
N ARG A 334 13.04 -6.28 -22.09
CA ARG A 334 13.64 -7.62 -21.94
C ARG A 334 13.12 -8.38 -20.71
N LEU A 335 11.85 -8.26 -20.42
CA LEU A 335 11.18 -8.90 -19.29
C LEU A 335 10.07 -9.83 -19.77
N PRO A 336 10.32 -11.11 -19.93
CA PRO A 336 9.32 -12.07 -20.37
C PRO A 336 8.07 -12.06 -19.49
N GLY A 337 6.88 -12.07 -20.11
CA GLY A 337 5.60 -12.02 -19.43
C GLY A 337 5.17 -10.63 -18.94
N LEU A 338 5.90 -9.57 -19.28
CA LEU A 338 5.53 -8.20 -18.91
C LEU A 338 4.18 -7.80 -19.52
N ALA A 339 3.97 -8.08 -20.80
CA ALA A 339 2.74 -7.76 -21.52
C ALA A 339 1.51 -8.35 -20.82
N SER A 340 1.53 -9.63 -20.50
CA SER A 340 0.43 -10.31 -19.82
C SER A 340 0.16 -9.77 -18.42
N ARG A 341 1.22 -9.41 -17.67
CA ARG A 341 1.10 -8.82 -16.33
C ARG A 341 0.50 -7.42 -16.37
N VAL A 342 0.94 -6.57 -17.31
CA VAL A 342 0.37 -5.23 -17.51
C VAL A 342 -1.09 -5.33 -17.90
N TRP A 343 -1.42 -6.25 -18.83
CA TRP A 343 -2.79 -6.45 -19.30
C TRP A 343 -3.73 -6.85 -18.16
N ARG A 344 -3.33 -7.78 -17.31
CA ARG A 344 -4.12 -8.17 -16.13
C ARG A 344 -4.39 -7.00 -15.17
N ARG A 345 -3.40 -6.15 -14.92
CA ARG A 345 -3.58 -4.96 -14.10
C ARG A 345 -4.49 -3.94 -14.77
N LEU A 346 -4.44 -3.84 -16.09
CA LEU A 346 -5.33 -2.98 -16.86
C LEU A 346 -6.78 -3.51 -16.79
N GLU A 347 -7.01 -4.80 -16.98
CA GLU A 347 -8.31 -5.44 -16.79
C GLU A 347 -8.91 -5.17 -15.40
N GLU A 348 -8.12 -5.34 -14.35
CA GLU A 348 -8.55 -5.03 -12.97
C GLU A 348 -9.03 -3.58 -12.83
N LYS A 349 -8.28 -2.63 -13.39
CA LYS A 349 -8.64 -1.21 -13.34
C LYS A 349 -9.91 -0.90 -14.13
N ILE A 350 -10.04 -1.46 -15.33
CA ILE A 350 -11.22 -1.28 -16.18
C ILE A 350 -12.46 -1.85 -15.48
N LEU A 351 -12.37 -3.07 -14.96
CA LEU A 351 -13.48 -3.72 -14.27
C LEU A 351 -13.85 -3.00 -12.97
N ALA A 352 -12.86 -2.48 -12.23
CA ALA A 352 -13.11 -1.69 -11.03
C ALA A 352 -13.85 -0.37 -11.33
N ALA A 353 -13.56 0.25 -12.47
CA ALA A 353 -14.17 1.50 -12.90
C ALA A 353 -15.48 1.32 -13.69
N SER A 354 -15.82 0.09 -14.11
CA SER A 354 -17.02 -0.18 -14.92
C SER A 354 -18.32 0.19 -14.20
N PRO A 355 -19.38 0.56 -14.92
CA PRO A 355 -20.66 0.90 -14.31
C PRO A 355 -21.22 -0.24 -13.45
N ARG A 356 -21.81 0.09 -12.29
CA ARG A 356 -22.45 -0.88 -11.41
C ARG A 356 -23.76 -1.39 -11.98
N GLY A 357 -24.16 -2.59 -11.57
CA GLY A 357 -25.40 -3.24 -12.03
C GLY A 357 -25.30 -3.87 -13.41
N VAL A 358 -24.14 -3.81 -14.06
CA VAL A 358 -23.89 -4.43 -15.34
C VAL A 358 -22.78 -5.49 -15.16
N THR A 359 -23.08 -6.73 -15.56
CA THR A 359 -22.06 -7.79 -15.60
C THR A 359 -21.08 -7.46 -16.72
N THR A 360 -19.88 -7.07 -16.34
CA THR A 360 -18.80 -6.73 -17.27
C THR A 360 -17.73 -7.82 -17.20
N ARG A 361 -17.31 -8.30 -18.38
CA ARG A 361 -16.24 -9.30 -18.51
C ARG A 361 -15.20 -8.80 -19.52
N ILE A 362 -13.92 -9.00 -19.19
CA ILE A 362 -12.79 -8.77 -20.09
C ILE A 362 -11.85 -9.96 -19.96
N GLY A 363 -11.63 -10.69 -21.07
CA GLY A 363 -10.83 -11.90 -21.05
C GLY A 363 -11.36 -12.96 -20.06
N THR A 364 -10.51 -13.38 -19.11
CA THR A 364 -10.87 -14.32 -18.03
C THR A 364 -11.25 -13.60 -16.72
N SER A 365 -11.36 -12.27 -16.75
CA SER A 365 -11.69 -11.44 -15.60
C SER A 365 -13.12 -10.92 -15.68
N ALA A 366 -13.85 -10.84 -14.56
CA ALA A 366 -15.20 -10.29 -14.51
C ALA A 366 -15.42 -9.37 -13.29
N ALA A 367 -16.26 -8.35 -13.45
CA ALA A 367 -16.70 -7.51 -12.35
C ALA A 367 -17.92 -8.12 -11.65
N LEU A 368 -17.93 -8.04 -10.32
CA LEU A 368 -19.01 -8.53 -9.48
C LEU A 368 -19.39 -7.46 -8.44
N ASP A 369 -20.65 -7.05 -8.44
CA ASP A 369 -21.18 -6.10 -7.46
C ASP A 369 -21.68 -6.81 -6.20
N ILE A 370 -21.17 -6.41 -5.06
CA ILE A 370 -21.47 -7.00 -3.75
C ILE A 370 -22.04 -5.92 -2.84
N GLU A 371 -23.27 -6.10 -2.39
CA GLU A 371 -23.89 -5.27 -1.36
C GLU A 371 -23.77 -5.95 0.00
N VAL A 372 -23.03 -5.34 0.95
CA VAL A 372 -22.80 -5.96 2.26
C VAL A 372 -23.93 -5.76 3.27
N THR A 373 -24.97 -5.04 2.91
CA THR A 373 -26.23 -4.97 3.69
C THR A 373 -27.10 -6.20 3.51
N GLU A 374 -26.86 -7.01 2.47
CA GLU A 374 -27.52 -8.28 2.21
C GLU A 374 -26.65 -9.46 2.67
N PRO A 375 -27.23 -10.61 3.05
CA PRO A 375 -26.46 -11.80 3.40
C PRO A 375 -25.59 -12.28 2.22
N LEU A 376 -24.32 -12.55 2.48
CA LEU A 376 -23.42 -13.08 1.47
C LEU A 376 -23.70 -14.57 1.24
N ALA A 377 -24.17 -14.90 0.05
CA ALA A 377 -24.40 -16.27 -0.42
C ALA A 377 -23.26 -16.73 -1.35
N ASP A 378 -23.25 -18.02 -1.65
CA ASP A 378 -22.42 -18.57 -2.73
C ASP A 378 -22.86 -17.97 -4.07
N ILE A 379 -21.89 -17.63 -4.92
CA ILE A 379 -22.13 -16.95 -6.19
C ILE A 379 -21.62 -17.82 -7.33
N GLU A 380 -22.53 -18.22 -8.23
CA GLU A 380 -22.16 -18.88 -9.46
C GLU A 380 -21.49 -17.88 -10.42
N VAL A 381 -20.41 -18.31 -11.02
CA VAL A 381 -19.58 -17.51 -11.92
C VAL A 381 -19.62 -18.13 -13.31
N ALA A 382 -19.72 -17.32 -14.34
CA ALA A 382 -19.77 -17.78 -15.72
C ALA A 382 -18.53 -18.58 -16.12
N ASP A 383 -18.72 -19.55 -16.98
CA ASP A 383 -17.64 -20.40 -17.50
C ASP A 383 -16.47 -19.59 -18.09
N GLY A 384 -15.26 -20.04 -17.79
CA GLY A 384 -14.02 -19.42 -18.27
C GLY A 384 -13.66 -18.10 -17.58
N VAL A 385 -14.36 -17.69 -16.49
CA VAL A 385 -13.92 -16.64 -15.60
C VAL A 385 -13.02 -17.25 -14.52
N GLU A 386 -11.81 -16.75 -14.41
CA GLU A 386 -10.81 -17.16 -13.40
C GLU A 386 -10.57 -16.10 -12.33
N ARG A 387 -10.87 -14.84 -12.64
CA ARG A 387 -10.53 -13.68 -11.82
C ARG A 387 -11.77 -12.79 -11.61
N LEU A 388 -12.02 -12.43 -10.39
CA LEU A 388 -13.14 -11.57 -10.02
C LEU A 388 -12.64 -10.25 -9.43
N VAL A 389 -13.20 -9.16 -9.93
CA VAL A 389 -13.08 -7.82 -9.34
C VAL A 389 -14.39 -7.54 -8.60
N CYS A 390 -14.39 -7.83 -7.30
CA CYS A 390 -15.54 -7.64 -6.43
C CYS A 390 -15.62 -6.17 -5.98
N ARG A 391 -16.63 -5.46 -6.43
CA ARG A 391 -16.90 -4.06 -6.10
C ARG A 391 -17.89 -4.00 -4.93
N ILE A 392 -17.36 -3.75 -3.76
CA ILE A 392 -18.12 -3.78 -2.51
C ILE A 392 -18.90 -2.49 -2.34
N ALA A 393 -20.18 -2.59 -2.00
CA ALA A 393 -21.01 -1.46 -1.60
C ALA A 393 -21.59 -1.67 -0.21
N LEU A 394 -21.85 -0.57 0.46
CA LEU A 394 -22.56 -0.50 1.72
C LEU A 394 -23.70 0.51 1.58
N GLU A 395 -24.95 0.05 1.72
CA GLU A 395 -26.15 0.89 1.54
C GLU A 395 -26.19 1.57 0.15
N GLY A 396 -25.73 0.86 -0.89
CA GLY A 396 -25.66 1.35 -2.27
C GLY A 396 -24.44 2.20 -2.60
N GLU A 397 -23.73 2.70 -1.59
CA GLU A 397 -22.55 3.54 -1.79
C GLU A 397 -21.27 2.70 -2.00
N PRO A 398 -20.38 3.07 -2.93
CA PRO A 398 -19.12 2.39 -3.13
C PRO A 398 -18.27 2.38 -1.85
N PHE A 399 -17.80 1.20 -1.45
CA PHE A 399 -17.03 1.04 -0.22
C PHE A 399 -15.60 0.53 -0.43
N GLY A 400 -15.37 -0.35 -1.41
CA GLY A 400 -14.07 -0.89 -1.73
C GLY A 400 -14.10 -1.83 -2.92
N VAL A 401 -12.91 -2.29 -3.32
CA VAL A 401 -12.71 -3.24 -4.42
C VAL A 401 -11.76 -4.34 -3.95
N LEU A 402 -12.09 -5.59 -4.24
CA LEU A 402 -11.30 -6.78 -3.89
C LEU A 402 -11.06 -7.63 -5.14
N GLY A 403 -9.84 -8.18 -5.28
CA GLY A 403 -9.54 -9.21 -6.27
C GLY A 403 -9.65 -10.61 -5.66
N LEU A 404 -10.46 -11.48 -6.26
CA LEU A 404 -10.62 -12.87 -5.82
C LEU A 404 -10.53 -13.83 -7.02
N PRO A 405 -9.96 -15.04 -6.86
CA PRO A 405 -10.05 -16.05 -7.89
C PRO A 405 -11.44 -16.67 -7.92
N ALA A 406 -11.93 -16.98 -9.12
CA ALA A 406 -13.06 -17.88 -9.31
C ALA A 406 -12.51 -19.30 -9.53
N CYS A 407 -13.01 -20.26 -8.77
CA CYS A 407 -12.58 -21.64 -8.86
C CYS A 407 -13.78 -22.54 -9.14
N ASP A 408 -13.68 -23.32 -10.20
CA ASP A 408 -14.75 -24.25 -10.62
C ASP A 408 -16.14 -23.59 -10.81
N GLY A 409 -16.15 -22.36 -11.32
CA GLY A 409 -17.40 -21.61 -11.57
C GLY A 409 -18.14 -21.14 -10.30
N LEU A 410 -17.45 -21.10 -9.14
CA LEU A 410 -18.08 -20.74 -7.88
C LEU A 410 -17.19 -19.77 -7.07
N LEU A 411 -17.81 -18.77 -6.44
CA LEU A 411 -17.24 -17.99 -5.36
C LEU A 411 -18.06 -18.25 -4.09
N PRO A 412 -17.54 -19.02 -3.11
CA PRO A 412 -18.24 -19.25 -1.86
C PRO A 412 -18.43 -17.98 -1.04
N GLY A 413 -19.64 -17.77 -0.51
CA GLY A 413 -19.97 -16.61 0.32
C GLY A 413 -19.08 -16.48 1.56
N ALA A 414 -18.63 -17.60 2.13
CA ALA A 414 -17.71 -17.62 3.24
C ALA A 414 -16.31 -17.06 2.86
N VAL A 415 -15.81 -17.39 1.67
CA VAL A 415 -14.54 -16.87 1.14
C VAL A 415 -14.65 -15.37 0.88
N LEU A 416 -15.76 -14.95 0.29
CA LEU A 416 -16.04 -13.53 0.07
C LEU A 416 -16.11 -12.75 1.39
N ALA A 417 -16.80 -13.30 2.40
CA ALA A 417 -16.89 -12.70 3.73
C ALA A 417 -15.52 -12.60 4.41
N ASP A 418 -14.68 -13.62 4.31
CA ASP A 418 -13.32 -13.61 4.83
C ASP A 418 -12.47 -12.53 4.15
N ALA A 419 -12.55 -12.42 2.83
CA ALA A 419 -11.80 -11.41 2.08
C ALA A 419 -12.27 -9.99 2.41
N ILE A 420 -13.59 -9.75 2.49
CA ILE A 420 -14.17 -8.45 2.88
C ILE A 420 -13.76 -8.11 4.32
N ALA A 421 -13.91 -9.04 5.26
CA ALA A 421 -13.49 -8.83 6.64
C ALA A 421 -11.99 -8.52 6.69
N GLY A 422 -11.21 -9.23 5.90
CA GLY A 422 -9.78 -9.09 5.81
C GLY A 422 -9.32 -7.72 5.35
N GLU A 423 -9.80 -7.26 4.24
CA GLU A 423 -9.33 -6.02 3.59
C GLU A 423 -10.10 -4.76 4.08
N LEU A 424 -11.38 -4.92 4.43
CA LEU A 424 -12.28 -3.80 4.71
C LEU A 424 -12.87 -3.84 6.13
N GLY A 425 -12.52 -4.84 6.96
CA GLY A 425 -13.19 -5.12 8.21
C GLY A 425 -13.20 -3.95 9.18
N TRP A 426 -12.06 -3.27 9.38
CA TRP A 426 -12.03 -2.13 10.28
C TRP A 426 -12.80 -0.93 9.74
N SER A 427 -12.75 -0.68 8.46
CA SER A 427 -13.54 0.38 7.81
C SER A 427 -15.04 0.13 7.97
N LEU A 428 -15.48 -1.12 7.83
CA LEU A 428 -16.87 -1.53 8.08
C LEU A 428 -17.25 -1.35 9.56
N LEU A 429 -16.40 -1.78 10.49
CA LEU A 429 -16.61 -1.55 11.92
C LEU A 429 -16.68 -0.06 12.25
N THR A 430 -15.76 0.74 11.71
CA THR A 430 -15.76 2.19 11.92
C THR A 430 -17.07 2.83 11.43
N ARG A 431 -17.56 2.42 10.27
CA ARG A 431 -18.83 2.89 9.72
C ARG A 431 -20.00 2.51 10.63
N PHE A 432 -20.03 1.27 11.11
CA PHE A 432 -21.01 0.79 12.07
C PHE A 432 -20.97 1.58 13.39
N LEU A 433 -19.77 1.73 13.98
CA LEU A 433 -19.58 2.46 15.23
C LEU A 433 -19.90 3.97 15.08
N THR A 434 -19.70 4.54 13.91
CA THR A 434 -20.07 5.93 13.60
C THR A 434 -21.58 6.12 13.74
N GLY A 435 -22.38 5.21 13.21
CA GLY A 435 -23.83 5.27 13.30
C GLY A 435 -24.37 4.93 14.69
N SER A 436 -23.81 3.91 15.34
CA SER A 436 -24.34 3.36 16.60
C SER A 436 -23.80 4.04 17.86
N THR A 437 -22.55 4.46 17.86
CA THR A 437 -21.84 4.79 19.11
C THR A 437 -21.25 6.21 19.13
N LEU A 438 -20.78 6.74 18.00
CA LEU A 438 -20.21 8.09 17.95
C LEU A 438 -21.11 9.16 18.58
N PRO A 439 -22.45 9.14 18.40
CA PRO A 439 -23.34 10.11 19.05
C PRO A 439 -23.32 10.05 20.59
N SER A 440 -22.88 8.93 21.18
CA SER A 440 -22.80 8.76 22.65
C SER A 440 -21.45 9.19 23.25
N LEU A 441 -20.49 9.60 22.39
CA LEU A 441 -19.18 10.05 22.83
C LEU A 441 -19.18 11.55 23.12
N ALA A 442 -18.34 11.95 24.08
CA ALA A 442 -18.10 13.36 24.40
C ALA A 442 -16.60 13.61 24.63
N LEU A 443 -16.18 14.87 24.44
CA LEU A 443 -14.82 15.32 24.75
C LEU A 443 -14.81 16.02 26.10
N ARG A 444 -13.81 15.69 26.94
CA ARG A 444 -13.54 16.36 28.21
C ARG A 444 -12.11 16.91 28.17
N ASP A 445 -11.99 18.20 28.33
CA ASP A 445 -10.70 18.89 28.36
C ASP A 445 -9.93 18.55 29.64
N ARG A 446 -8.66 18.12 29.50
CA ARG A 446 -7.71 17.86 30.58
C ARG A 446 -6.48 18.78 30.52
N GLY A 447 -6.55 19.85 29.75
CA GLY A 447 -5.49 20.84 29.57
C GLY A 447 -4.38 20.38 28.62
N THR A 448 -3.81 19.22 28.79
CA THR A 448 -2.74 18.67 27.92
C THR A 448 -3.25 17.79 26.78
N HIS A 449 -4.49 17.32 26.88
CA HIS A 449 -5.15 16.45 25.91
C HIS A 449 -6.66 16.52 26.11
N LEU A 450 -7.41 16.05 25.11
CA LEU A 450 -8.84 15.81 25.24
C LEU A 450 -9.08 14.33 25.56
N GLU A 451 -9.82 14.06 26.63
CA GLU A 451 -10.27 12.72 26.98
C GLU A 451 -11.59 12.44 26.28
N VAL A 452 -11.66 11.34 25.54
CA VAL A 452 -12.90 10.87 24.94
C VAL A 452 -13.61 10.00 25.97
N VAL A 453 -14.88 10.31 26.23
CA VAL A 453 -15.70 9.58 27.21
C VAL A 453 -16.99 9.08 26.58
N ARG A 454 -17.45 7.89 26.99
CA ARG A 454 -18.78 7.37 26.71
C ARG A 454 -19.55 7.36 28.04
N GLY A 455 -20.53 8.27 28.17
CA GLY A 455 -21.12 8.52 29.47
C GLY A 455 -20.10 9.03 30.49
N SER A 456 -19.82 8.26 31.55
CA SER A 456 -18.79 8.59 32.54
C SER A 456 -17.45 7.88 32.28
N THR A 457 -17.40 6.89 31.37
CA THR A 457 -16.25 6.00 31.17
C THR A 457 -15.28 6.59 30.15
N PRO A 458 -14.00 6.79 30.49
CA PRO A 458 -12.97 7.16 29.53
C PRO A 458 -12.70 6.01 28.55
N VAL A 459 -12.74 6.32 27.25
CA VAL A 459 -12.47 5.35 26.17
C VAL A 459 -11.19 5.65 25.41
N GLY A 460 -10.58 6.81 25.64
CA GLY A 460 -9.28 7.14 25.04
C GLY A 460 -8.91 8.61 25.19
N ARG A 461 -7.80 8.98 24.54
CA ARG A 461 -7.26 10.35 24.56
C ARG A 461 -6.94 10.78 23.13
N VAL A 462 -7.21 12.04 22.82
CA VAL A 462 -6.90 12.65 21.52
C VAL A 462 -6.19 13.99 21.72
N PRO A 463 -5.43 14.49 20.74
CA PRO A 463 -4.76 15.79 20.83
C PRO A 463 -5.73 16.94 21.08
N PRO A 464 -5.26 18.05 21.68
CA PRO A 464 -6.04 19.28 21.81
C PRO A 464 -6.48 19.78 20.43
N GLY A 465 -7.71 20.27 20.33
CA GLY A 465 -8.28 20.77 19.07
C GLY A 465 -8.92 19.67 18.19
N THR A 466 -8.85 18.39 18.58
CA THR A 466 -9.58 17.31 17.87
C THR A 466 -11.08 17.51 17.99
N GLN A 467 -11.80 17.40 16.88
CA GLN A 467 -13.27 17.34 16.85
C GLN A 467 -13.75 15.88 16.83
N LEU A 468 -14.89 15.62 17.48
CA LEU A 468 -15.53 14.31 17.40
C LEU A 468 -16.03 14.07 15.97
N GLY A 469 -15.56 12.96 15.39
CA GLY A 469 -15.94 12.52 14.07
C GLY A 469 -15.46 11.09 13.82
N PRO A 470 -15.76 10.50 12.65
CA PRO A 470 -15.35 9.13 12.31
C PRO A 470 -13.85 8.87 12.49
N ALA A 471 -13.01 9.87 12.24
CA ALA A 471 -11.56 9.76 12.39
C ALA A 471 -11.11 9.40 13.81
N VAL A 472 -11.86 9.78 14.84
CA VAL A 472 -11.58 9.44 16.24
C VAL A 472 -11.71 7.94 16.50
N LEU A 473 -12.55 7.25 15.71
CA LEU A 473 -12.77 5.81 15.78
C LEU A 473 -11.69 5.00 15.06
N ASN A 474 -10.84 5.64 14.26
CA ASN A 474 -9.74 4.98 13.57
C ASN A 474 -8.51 4.77 14.46
N GLY A 475 -8.68 4.55 15.77
CA GLY A 475 -7.55 4.41 16.69
C GLY A 475 -7.95 3.74 18.01
N PRO A 476 -7.21 4.02 19.11
CA PRO A 476 -7.46 3.40 20.42
C PRO A 476 -8.89 3.59 20.94
N VAL A 477 -9.51 4.72 20.62
CA VAL A 477 -10.91 5.00 20.99
C VAL A 477 -11.86 4.03 20.30
N GLY A 478 -11.72 3.82 18.99
CA GLY A 478 -12.55 2.87 18.25
C GLY A 478 -12.39 1.44 18.75
N TRP A 479 -11.17 1.04 19.11
CA TRP A 479 -10.93 -0.27 19.69
C TRP A 479 -11.63 -0.45 21.05
N ALA A 480 -11.53 0.53 21.95
CA ALA A 480 -12.22 0.49 23.23
C ALA A 480 -13.74 0.43 23.08
N VAL A 481 -14.29 1.25 22.18
CA VAL A 481 -15.71 1.27 21.85
C VAL A 481 -16.18 -0.04 21.23
N PHE A 482 -15.37 -0.63 20.32
CA PHE A 482 -15.65 -1.94 19.74
C PHE A 482 -15.79 -3.03 20.83
N LEU A 483 -14.86 -3.07 21.80
CA LEU A 483 -14.93 -4.03 22.89
C LEU A 483 -16.16 -3.80 23.77
N GLN A 484 -16.54 -2.54 24.03
CA GLN A 484 -17.75 -2.22 24.78
C GLN A 484 -19.01 -2.75 24.08
N GLU A 485 -19.10 -2.55 22.77
CA GLU A 485 -20.24 -3.04 21.95
C GLU A 485 -20.24 -4.58 21.86
N LEU A 486 -19.06 -5.19 21.69
CA LEU A 486 -18.93 -6.63 21.55
C LEU A 486 -19.36 -7.37 22.82
N PHE A 487 -18.96 -6.87 23.98
CA PHE A 487 -19.19 -7.50 25.26
C PHE A 487 -20.36 -6.92 26.07
N ASP A 488 -21.03 -5.90 25.52
CA ASP A 488 -22.12 -5.17 26.19
C ASP A 488 -21.72 -4.69 27.60
N ARG A 489 -20.52 -4.09 27.69
CA ARG A 489 -19.95 -3.61 28.94
C ARG A 489 -19.40 -2.20 28.75
N PRO A 490 -20.19 -1.18 29.07
CA PRO A 490 -19.79 0.22 28.88
C PRO A 490 -18.60 0.66 29.75
N GLU A 491 -18.26 -0.08 30.82
CA GLU A 491 -17.11 0.13 31.70
C GLU A 491 -15.80 -0.46 31.17
N TRP A 492 -15.83 -1.18 30.04
CA TRP A 492 -14.66 -1.80 29.43
C TRP A 492 -13.87 -0.86 28.51
N PRO A 493 -12.54 -1.03 28.36
CA PRO A 493 -11.68 -1.93 29.15
C PRO A 493 -11.30 -1.31 30.50
N PRO A 494 -11.31 -2.08 31.62
CA PRO A 494 -10.89 -1.57 32.92
C PRO A 494 -9.37 -1.38 32.95
N GLU A 495 -8.87 -0.56 33.89
CA GLU A 495 -7.45 -0.20 33.98
C GLU A 495 -6.52 -1.42 34.09
N TRP A 496 -6.92 -2.45 34.85
CA TRP A 496 -6.14 -3.68 35.00
C TRP A 496 -5.99 -4.50 33.71
N PHE A 497 -6.87 -4.30 32.74
CA PHE A 497 -6.81 -4.98 31.43
C PHE A 497 -5.52 -4.65 30.69
N TYR A 498 -5.01 -3.43 30.84
CA TYR A 498 -3.77 -2.97 30.23
C TYR A 498 -2.51 -3.44 30.96
N HIS A 499 -2.65 -4.08 32.13
CA HIS A 499 -1.56 -4.60 32.95
C HIS A 499 -1.56 -6.13 32.95
N PRO A 500 -0.95 -6.81 31.94
CA PRO A 500 -0.98 -8.27 31.88
C PRO A 500 -0.27 -8.90 33.07
N PRO A 501 -0.83 -9.97 33.67
CA PRO A 501 -0.13 -10.75 34.65
C PRO A 501 1.12 -11.39 34.03
N ARG A 502 2.19 -11.56 34.81
CA ARG A 502 3.42 -12.22 34.32
C ARG A 502 3.08 -13.63 33.83
N PRO A 503 3.61 -14.08 32.68
CA PRO A 503 3.38 -15.44 32.20
C PRO A 503 3.95 -16.45 33.22
N SER A 504 3.14 -17.42 33.60
CA SER A 504 3.62 -18.53 34.46
C SER A 504 4.20 -19.63 33.56
N ARG A 505 5.36 -20.17 33.98
CA ARG A 505 5.99 -21.33 33.34
C ARG A 505 5.31 -22.60 33.88
N HIS A 506 4.23 -23.07 33.23
CA HIS A 506 3.62 -24.36 33.70
C HIS A 506 3.03 -25.16 32.54
N GLY A 507 3.07 -26.44 32.67
CA GLY A 507 2.94 -27.56 31.77
C GLY A 507 1.72 -27.66 30.85
N ARG A 508 1.70 -28.73 30.03
CA ARG A 508 0.69 -28.99 29.00
C ARG A 508 -0.74 -29.02 29.54
N PRO A 509 -1.72 -28.47 28.84
CA PRO A 509 -3.12 -28.47 29.24
C PRO A 509 -3.71 -29.89 29.26
N ARG A 510 -4.64 -30.16 30.18
CA ARG A 510 -5.24 -31.49 30.41
C ARG A 510 -6.74 -31.59 30.10
N SER A 511 -7.43 -30.53 29.76
CA SER A 511 -8.85 -30.58 29.41
C SER A 511 -9.21 -29.38 28.49
N GLU A 512 -10.14 -29.62 27.61
CA GLU A 512 -10.65 -28.60 26.67
C GLU A 512 -12.10 -28.25 27.05
N ALA A 513 -12.41 -26.98 27.03
CA ALA A 513 -13.75 -26.43 27.20
C ALA A 513 -13.97 -25.37 26.09
N THR A 514 -15.21 -25.27 25.60
CA THR A 514 -15.55 -24.21 24.61
C THR A 514 -16.28 -23.07 25.30
N VAL A 515 -15.95 -21.82 24.98
CA VAL A 515 -16.60 -20.62 25.52
C VAL A 515 -16.99 -19.71 24.37
N GLU A 516 -18.30 -19.53 24.16
CA GLU A 516 -18.85 -18.58 23.21
C GLU A 516 -18.83 -17.15 23.78
N LEU A 517 -18.19 -16.22 23.09
CA LEU A 517 -17.97 -14.85 23.57
C LEU A 517 -19.11 -13.88 23.26
N SER A 518 -19.97 -14.20 22.30
CA SER A 518 -21.12 -13.34 21.94
C SER A 518 -22.29 -13.50 22.91
N GLY A 519 -22.32 -14.60 23.68
CA GLY A 519 -23.36 -14.90 24.65
C GLY A 519 -23.04 -14.45 26.10
N GLU A 520 -23.86 -14.92 27.03
CA GLU A 520 -23.58 -14.77 28.46
C GLU A 520 -22.45 -15.75 28.87
N ILE A 521 -21.34 -15.22 29.33
CA ILE A 521 -20.17 -16.02 29.70
C ILE A 521 -20.31 -16.45 31.17
N SER A 522 -20.56 -17.73 31.38
CA SER A 522 -20.64 -18.29 32.74
C SER A 522 -19.26 -18.52 33.34
N PRO A 523 -19.11 -18.45 34.70
CA PRO A 523 -17.89 -18.83 35.37
C PRO A 523 -17.55 -20.30 35.13
N MET A 524 -16.31 -20.60 34.83
CA MET A 524 -15.85 -22.00 34.76
C MET A 524 -15.58 -22.54 36.16
N THR A 525 -16.45 -23.40 36.65
CA THR A 525 -16.31 -24.06 37.99
C THR A 525 -16.85 -25.51 37.98
N PRO A 526 -16.16 -26.50 38.50
CA PRO A 526 -14.74 -26.46 38.88
C PRO A 526 -13.83 -26.52 37.66
N ALA A 527 -12.75 -25.78 37.67
CA ALA A 527 -11.79 -25.79 36.57
C ALA A 527 -10.52 -26.58 36.96
N PRO A 528 -9.95 -27.40 36.07
CA PRO A 528 -8.62 -27.98 36.25
C PRO A 528 -7.56 -26.89 36.40
N ALA A 529 -6.39 -27.24 36.94
CA ALA A 529 -5.36 -26.26 37.32
C ALA A 529 -4.89 -25.28 36.18
N ASN A 530 -5.01 -25.69 34.93
CA ASN A 530 -4.73 -24.84 33.74
C ASN A 530 -5.57 -25.38 32.55
N PRO A 531 -6.85 -25.05 32.46
CA PRO A 531 -7.68 -25.52 31.35
C PRO A 531 -7.26 -24.88 30.04
N ALA A 532 -7.27 -25.68 28.98
CA ALA A 532 -7.28 -25.16 27.63
C ALA A 532 -8.73 -24.83 27.26
N VAL A 533 -8.95 -23.60 26.84
CA VAL A 533 -10.28 -23.09 26.49
C VAL A 533 -10.29 -22.69 25.02
N VAL A 534 -11.19 -23.32 24.27
CA VAL A 534 -11.53 -22.92 22.91
C VAL A 534 -12.45 -21.70 23.00
N MET A 535 -12.01 -20.58 22.48
CA MET A 535 -12.83 -19.39 22.40
C MET A 535 -13.54 -19.34 21.04
N THR A 536 -14.85 -19.14 21.03
CA THR A 536 -15.65 -18.93 19.83
C THR A 536 -16.34 -17.57 19.86
N LEU A 537 -16.62 -17.03 18.68
CA LEU A 537 -17.37 -15.80 18.51
C LEU A 537 -18.34 -15.97 17.32
N GLY A 538 -19.64 -15.88 17.58
CA GLY A 538 -20.67 -16.16 16.58
C GLY A 538 -20.63 -17.62 16.09
N GLY A 539 -20.17 -18.56 16.96
CA GLY A 539 -19.94 -19.97 16.64
C GLY A 539 -18.58 -20.23 16.01
N ALA A 540 -17.90 -19.24 15.44
CA ALA A 540 -16.60 -19.39 14.81
C ALA A 540 -15.46 -19.42 15.83
N PRO A 541 -14.50 -20.36 15.73
CA PRO A 541 -13.38 -20.45 16.66
C PRO A 541 -12.40 -19.29 16.48
N LEU A 542 -12.00 -18.66 17.60
CA LEU A 542 -10.99 -17.61 17.68
C LEU A 542 -9.60 -18.15 17.99
N GLY A 543 -9.52 -19.26 18.72
CA GLY A 543 -8.27 -19.86 19.16
C GLY A 543 -8.36 -20.61 20.46
N LEU A 544 -7.27 -21.30 20.80
CA LEU A 544 -7.09 -22.05 22.04
C LEU A 544 -6.29 -21.21 23.04
N VAL A 545 -6.85 -20.99 24.23
CA VAL A 545 -6.22 -20.18 25.27
C VAL A 545 -6.03 -21.00 26.52
N THR A 546 -4.81 -21.06 27.07
CA THR A 546 -4.57 -21.65 28.41
C THR A 546 -4.85 -20.60 29.48
N VAL A 547 -5.80 -20.86 30.33
CA VAL A 547 -6.24 -19.93 31.37
C VAL A 547 -5.73 -20.38 32.74
N GLN A 548 -5.19 -19.45 33.53
CA GLN A 548 -4.79 -19.77 34.90
C GLN A 548 -5.98 -19.75 35.83
N CYS A 549 -6.26 -20.86 36.48
CA CYS A 549 -7.25 -20.93 37.53
C CYS A 549 -6.63 -20.51 38.87
N ARG A 550 -7.33 -19.64 39.59
CA ARG A 550 -7.11 -19.39 41.04
C ARG A 550 -8.37 -19.75 41.74
N ASP A 551 -8.22 -20.40 42.92
CA ASP A 551 -9.36 -20.74 43.77
C ASP A 551 -10.43 -21.62 43.12
N GLY A 552 -10.05 -22.54 42.23
CA GLY A 552 -10.94 -23.54 41.62
C GLY A 552 -11.87 -23.04 40.52
N GLY A 553 -11.70 -21.81 40.01
CA GLY A 553 -12.54 -21.27 38.96
C GLY A 553 -11.88 -20.18 38.11
N VAL A 554 -12.52 -19.85 37.00
CA VAL A 554 -12.15 -18.71 36.12
C VAL A 554 -13.35 -17.80 35.97
N ALA A 555 -13.20 -16.56 36.38
CA ALA A 555 -14.24 -15.54 36.23
C ALA A 555 -14.42 -15.13 34.73
N PRO A 556 -15.65 -14.79 34.29
CA PRO A 556 -15.94 -14.39 32.93
C PRO A 556 -15.04 -13.26 32.41
N GLU A 557 -14.77 -12.26 33.22
CA GLU A 557 -13.92 -11.12 32.88
C GLU A 557 -12.49 -11.54 32.50
N ARG A 558 -11.98 -12.58 33.18
CA ARG A 558 -10.65 -13.12 32.85
C ARG A 558 -10.65 -13.89 31.55
N LEU A 559 -11.69 -14.65 31.25
CA LEU A 559 -11.85 -15.34 29.97
C LEU A 559 -11.85 -14.34 28.82
N VAL A 560 -12.67 -13.29 28.92
CA VAL A 560 -12.71 -12.20 27.92
C VAL A 560 -11.35 -11.52 27.77
N ALA A 561 -10.69 -11.18 28.90
CA ALA A 561 -9.38 -10.54 28.85
C ALA A 561 -8.32 -11.45 28.19
N HIS A 562 -8.39 -12.76 28.41
CA HIS A 562 -7.50 -13.71 27.73
C HIS A 562 -7.82 -13.80 26.25
N ALA A 563 -9.10 -13.86 25.83
CA ALA A 563 -9.52 -13.87 24.45
C ALA A 563 -9.01 -12.63 23.70
N VAL A 564 -9.25 -11.43 24.23
CA VAL A 564 -8.82 -10.17 23.60
C VAL A 564 -7.29 -10.07 23.50
N ARG A 565 -6.55 -10.53 24.51
CA ARG A 565 -5.08 -10.53 24.49
C ARG A 565 -4.49 -11.56 23.54
N SER A 566 -5.15 -12.69 23.36
CA SER A 566 -4.65 -13.80 22.56
C SER A 566 -5.10 -13.70 21.12
N ALA A 567 -6.33 -13.27 20.87
CA ALA A 567 -6.89 -13.16 19.55
C ALA A 567 -6.53 -11.82 18.85
N GLY A 568 -6.24 -10.76 19.64
CA GLY A 568 -5.82 -9.49 19.06
C GLY A 568 -6.82 -8.97 18.02
N VAL A 569 -6.35 -8.82 16.79
CA VAL A 569 -7.15 -8.30 15.66
C VAL A 569 -8.13 -9.34 15.12
N GLU A 570 -7.82 -10.63 15.26
CA GLU A 570 -8.70 -11.73 14.81
C GLU A 570 -10.12 -11.60 15.40
N LEU A 571 -10.23 -11.06 16.59
CA LEU A 571 -11.52 -10.79 17.21
C LEU A 571 -12.39 -9.84 16.38
N ALA A 572 -11.79 -8.76 15.85
CA ALA A 572 -12.50 -7.81 15.00
C ALA A 572 -12.86 -8.41 13.63
N LEU A 573 -11.95 -9.19 13.06
CA LEU A 573 -12.15 -9.84 11.77
C LEU A 573 -13.27 -10.86 11.81
N VAL A 574 -13.23 -11.73 12.82
CA VAL A 574 -14.27 -12.74 13.03
C VAL A 574 -15.61 -12.06 13.29
N ALA A 575 -15.64 -10.98 14.08
CA ALA A 575 -16.86 -10.21 14.31
C ALA A 575 -17.47 -9.67 13.00
N VAL A 576 -16.67 -9.10 12.13
CA VAL A 576 -17.12 -8.60 10.82
C VAL A 576 -17.56 -9.75 9.92
N ARG A 577 -16.76 -10.79 9.80
CA ARG A 577 -17.07 -11.95 8.97
C ARG A 577 -18.40 -12.59 9.35
N GLU A 578 -18.60 -12.91 10.62
CA GLU A 578 -19.83 -13.53 11.09
C GLU A 578 -21.04 -12.60 10.93
N ALA A 579 -20.83 -11.29 11.08
CA ALA A 579 -21.86 -10.32 10.77
C ALA A 579 -22.23 -10.28 9.28
N LEU A 580 -21.28 -10.45 8.37
CA LEU A 580 -21.50 -10.48 6.92
C LEU A 580 -22.25 -11.74 6.47
N VAL A 581 -21.86 -12.90 6.98
CA VAL A 581 -22.50 -14.19 6.64
C VAL A 581 -23.84 -14.33 7.34
N GLY A 582 -23.91 -13.83 8.55
CA GLY A 582 -25.03 -14.05 9.45
C GLY A 582 -26.24 -13.18 9.24
N ARG A 583 -26.09 -11.89 9.17
CA ARG A 583 -27.17 -10.90 8.99
C ARG A 583 -26.62 -9.62 8.37
N PRO A 584 -27.47 -8.87 7.63
CA PRO A 584 -27.05 -7.61 7.01
C PRO A 584 -26.52 -6.61 8.04
N LEU A 585 -25.45 -5.88 7.66
CA LEU A 585 -24.90 -4.76 8.43
C LEU A 585 -25.78 -3.50 8.26
N ARG A 586 -27.04 -3.57 8.70
CA ARG A 586 -27.92 -2.39 8.70
C ARG A 586 -27.64 -1.51 9.92
N SER A 587 -27.75 -0.20 9.75
CA SER A 587 -27.72 0.74 10.83
C SER A 587 -28.81 0.40 11.86
N GLY A 588 -28.46 0.26 13.14
CA GLY A 588 -29.43 0.22 14.24
C GLY A 588 -29.56 -1.08 15.05
N GLY A 589 -28.69 -2.08 14.85
CA GLY A 589 -28.68 -3.28 15.71
C GLY A 589 -27.38 -3.39 16.52
N ALA A 590 -27.43 -3.89 17.76
CA ALA A 590 -26.24 -4.16 18.56
C ALA A 590 -25.37 -5.23 17.90
N LEU A 591 -24.07 -5.02 17.79
CA LEU A 591 -23.11 -5.97 17.22
C LEU A 591 -23.23 -7.35 17.89
N ARG A 592 -23.33 -7.38 19.24
CA ARG A 592 -23.50 -8.59 20.04
C ARG A 592 -24.72 -9.41 19.62
N ALA A 593 -25.87 -8.79 19.42
CA ALA A 593 -27.09 -9.49 19.02
C ALA A 593 -26.96 -10.14 17.63
N ARG A 594 -26.18 -9.57 16.75
CA ARG A 594 -25.90 -10.13 15.42
C ARG A 594 -25.01 -11.38 15.53
N LEU A 595 -24.00 -11.33 16.38
CA LEU A 595 -23.10 -12.46 16.61
C LEU A 595 -23.78 -13.61 17.34
N GLN A 596 -24.68 -13.33 18.29
CA GLN A 596 -25.52 -14.34 18.92
C GLN A 596 -26.40 -15.05 17.90
N ALA A 597 -27.03 -14.30 17.01
CA ALA A 597 -27.84 -14.90 15.94
C ALA A 597 -27.02 -15.67 14.89
N ALA A 598 -25.72 -15.40 14.74
CA ALA A 598 -24.82 -16.22 13.93
C ALA A 598 -24.49 -17.54 14.65
N ALA A 599 -24.18 -17.50 15.94
CA ALA A 599 -23.90 -18.69 16.77
C ALA A 599 -25.10 -19.66 16.82
N GLU A 600 -26.32 -19.13 16.96
CA GLU A 600 -27.55 -19.94 16.98
C GLU A 600 -27.78 -20.68 15.65
N ARG A 601 -27.37 -20.10 14.50
CA ARG A 601 -27.48 -20.76 13.20
C ARG A 601 -26.44 -21.82 12.97
N GLU A 602 -25.22 -21.61 13.39
CA GLU A 602 -24.15 -22.61 13.25
C GLU A 602 -24.48 -23.88 14.04
N GLY A 603 -25.19 -23.74 15.17
CA GLY A 603 -25.77 -24.89 15.91
C GLY A 603 -26.92 -25.61 15.19
N ALA A 604 -27.60 -24.95 14.22
CA ALA A 604 -28.73 -25.50 13.49
C ALA A 604 -28.36 -26.06 12.10
N GLU A 605 -27.31 -25.52 11.49
CA GLU A 605 -26.82 -25.92 10.17
C GLU A 605 -25.49 -26.69 10.29
N THR A 606 -25.55 -27.97 10.57
CA THR A 606 -24.54 -28.91 10.13
C THR A 606 -24.70 -29.19 8.63
N ALA A 607 -24.76 -28.14 7.82
CA ALA A 607 -24.68 -28.26 6.39
C ALA A 607 -23.28 -28.78 6.04
N ALA A 608 -23.25 -29.82 5.21
CA ALA A 608 -22.02 -30.40 4.71
C ALA A 608 -21.12 -29.28 4.17
N PRO A 609 -19.91 -29.13 4.66
CA PRO A 609 -19.00 -28.10 4.17
C PRO A 609 -18.79 -28.38 2.68
N HIS A 610 -18.83 -27.35 1.85
CA HIS A 610 -18.28 -27.41 0.52
C HIS A 610 -16.88 -27.97 0.68
N GLU A 611 -16.63 -29.16 0.13
CA GLU A 611 -15.45 -29.94 0.42
C GLU A 611 -14.22 -29.27 -0.14
N LEU A 612 -13.56 -28.49 0.63
CA LEU A 612 -12.19 -28.18 0.37
C LEU A 612 -11.32 -29.30 0.82
N VAL A 613 -10.40 -29.56 -0.04
CA VAL A 613 -9.34 -30.53 0.23
C VAL A 613 -8.66 -30.23 1.58
N LEU A 614 -8.58 -28.96 1.95
CA LEU A 614 -7.95 -28.50 3.18
C LEU A 614 -8.84 -28.60 4.41
N ALA A 615 -10.15 -28.52 4.27
CA ALA A 615 -11.10 -28.63 5.40
C ALA A 615 -11.22 -30.03 5.98
N ARG A 616 -10.86 -31.05 5.24
CA ARG A 616 -10.89 -32.43 5.72
C ARG A 616 -9.84 -32.75 6.77
N ARG A 617 -8.94 -31.83 7.07
CA ARG A 617 -7.87 -32.06 8.03
C ARG A 617 -8.01 -31.16 9.25
N GLN A 618 -8.71 -31.67 10.19
CA GLN A 618 -8.75 -31.35 11.60
C GLN A 618 -9.71 -30.31 12.12
N PRO A 619 -10.60 -30.75 13.00
CA PRO A 619 -11.40 -29.85 13.85
C PRO A 619 -10.65 -29.29 15.05
N LEU A 620 -9.34 -29.50 15.22
CA LEU A 620 -8.74 -29.36 16.55
C LEU A 620 -7.52 -28.47 16.69
N ASP A 621 -6.88 -28.04 15.61
CA ASP A 621 -5.84 -27.00 15.75
C ASP A 621 -6.42 -25.65 15.40
N ILE A 622 -6.94 -25.06 16.40
CA ILE A 622 -7.80 -23.92 16.38
C ILE A 622 -6.97 -22.67 16.36
N GLY A 623 -6.70 -22.23 15.17
CA GLY A 623 -6.16 -20.93 14.95
C GLY A 623 -7.15 -20.05 14.23
N GLY A 624 -8.39 -19.92 14.63
CA GLY A 624 -9.37 -19.08 13.97
C GLY A 624 -10.35 -19.83 13.05
N PRO A 625 -11.22 -19.14 12.32
CA PRO A 625 -12.36 -19.71 11.60
C PRO A 625 -12.01 -20.53 10.34
N ALA A 626 -10.96 -21.34 10.38
CA ALA A 626 -10.40 -22.14 9.30
C ALA A 626 -11.30 -23.25 8.75
N SER A 627 -12.45 -23.44 9.32
CA SER A 627 -13.36 -24.52 8.90
C SER A 627 -14.13 -24.21 7.61
N ARG A 628 -14.05 -22.98 7.10
CA ARG A 628 -14.77 -22.57 5.89
C ARG A 628 -13.80 -22.39 4.75
N SER A 629 -13.83 -23.26 3.93
CA SER A 629 -12.84 -23.70 3.01
C SER A 629 -13.02 -23.09 1.63
N TYR A 630 -11.92 -22.72 1.02
CA TYR A 630 -11.78 -22.19 -0.32
C TYR A 630 -11.71 -23.34 -1.36
N ALA A 631 -12.53 -23.30 -2.39
CA ALA A 631 -12.47 -24.27 -3.50
C ALA A 631 -11.28 -23.94 -4.40
N LEU A 632 -10.29 -24.82 -4.41
CA LEU A 632 -9.16 -24.73 -5.33
C LEU A 632 -9.50 -25.39 -6.67
N PRO A 633 -8.88 -24.96 -7.78
CA PRO A 633 -9.07 -25.60 -9.07
C PRO A 633 -8.87 -27.12 -8.99
N VAL A 634 -9.76 -27.88 -9.56
CA VAL A 634 -9.80 -29.36 -9.45
C VAL A 634 -8.46 -30.01 -9.84
N GLY A 635 -7.81 -29.51 -10.89
CA GLY A 635 -6.52 -30.04 -11.35
C GLY A 635 -5.34 -29.80 -10.39
N ALA A 636 -5.43 -28.80 -9.51
CA ALA A 636 -4.39 -28.45 -8.56
C ALA A 636 -4.60 -29.08 -7.17
N ALA A 637 -5.80 -29.59 -6.87
CA ALA A 637 -6.14 -30.19 -5.58
C ALA A 637 -5.31 -31.45 -5.26
N SER A 638 -4.92 -32.22 -6.28
CA SER A 638 -4.07 -33.42 -6.11
C SER A 638 -2.68 -33.09 -5.61
N GLU A 639 -2.07 -31.98 -6.03
CA GLU A 639 -0.74 -31.56 -5.58
C GLU A 639 -0.76 -31.07 -4.13
N LEU A 640 -1.84 -30.43 -3.71
CA LEU A 640 -2.07 -30.11 -2.30
C LEU A 640 -2.22 -31.35 -1.43
N LEU A 641 -2.91 -32.38 -1.94
CA LEU A 641 -3.04 -33.66 -1.24
C LEU A 641 -1.69 -34.36 -1.08
N GLU A 642 -0.82 -34.31 -2.09
CA GLU A 642 0.55 -34.82 -2.00
C GLU A 642 1.36 -34.06 -0.97
N SER A 643 1.29 -32.72 -0.98
CA SER A 643 1.95 -31.87 0.01
C SER A 643 1.51 -32.22 1.43
N ALA A 644 0.23 -32.43 1.62
CA ALA A 644 -0.33 -32.79 2.92
C ALA A 644 0.09 -34.19 3.38
N ARG A 645 0.18 -35.17 2.48
CA ARG A 645 0.62 -36.56 2.81
C ARG A 645 2.10 -36.64 3.14
N ALA A 646 2.91 -35.79 2.49
CA ALA A 646 4.36 -35.81 2.69
C ALA A 646 4.79 -35.36 4.10
N THR A 647 3.98 -34.62 4.82
CA THR A 647 4.36 -34.02 6.12
C THR A 647 3.67 -34.66 7.32
N ASP A 648 2.63 -35.49 7.13
CA ASP A 648 1.69 -35.88 8.21
C ASP A 648 1.19 -34.68 9.06
N GLU A 649 1.52 -33.46 8.64
CA GLU A 649 1.09 -32.23 9.27
C GLU A 649 -0.18 -31.70 8.60
N PRO A 650 -1.11 -31.12 9.36
CA PRO A 650 -2.25 -30.41 8.77
C PRO A 650 -1.73 -29.27 7.90
N VAL A 651 -2.21 -29.16 6.69
CA VAL A 651 -1.83 -28.11 5.72
C VAL A 651 -2.06 -26.71 6.28
N VAL A 652 -2.94 -26.60 7.27
CA VAL A 652 -3.20 -25.35 8.00
C VAL A 652 -3.29 -25.66 9.49
N LYS A 653 -2.24 -25.34 10.23
CA LYS A 653 -2.20 -25.53 11.67
C LYS A 653 -2.88 -24.42 12.50
N ASP A 654 -3.01 -23.23 11.95
CA ASP A 654 -3.38 -22.03 12.70
C ASP A 654 -4.54 -21.22 12.11
N GLY A 655 -5.34 -21.82 11.24
CA GLY A 655 -6.46 -21.13 10.63
C GLY A 655 -6.07 -20.00 9.67
N SER A 656 -4.88 -20.08 9.08
CA SER A 656 -4.25 -19.01 8.31
C SER A 656 -4.93 -18.61 6.99
N PHE A 657 -6.04 -19.25 6.61
CA PHE A 657 -6.85 -18.80 5.47
C PHE A 657 -7.37 -17.36 5.58
N HIS A 658 -7.39 -16.82 6.78
CA HIS A 658 -7.97 -15.51 7.08
C HIS A 658 -6.99 -14.38 7.01
N THR A 659 -5.79 -14.61 6.52
CA THR A 659 -4.69 -13.69 6.66
C THR A 659 -4.43 -12.83 5.46
N HIS A 660 -5.44 -12.66 4.61
CA HIS A 660 -5.39 -11.69 3.49
C HIS A 660 -5.48 -10.23 3.96
N VAL A 661 -5.26 -9.99 5.22
CA VAL A 661 -5.57 -8.73 5.85
C VAL A 661 -4.38 -7.80 5.77
N ARG A 662 -4.54 -6.67 5.09
CA ARG A 662 -3.78 -5.47 5.38
C ARG A 662 -4.39 -4.78 6.59
N TYR A 663 -3.78 -4.87 7.74
CA TYR A 663 -4.10 -3.98 8.83
C TYR A 663 -3.34 -2.68 8.62
N ALA A 664 -4.04 -1.58 8.43
CA ALA A 664 -3.41 -0.30 8.61
C ALA A 664 -3.01 -0.19 10.11
N PRO A 665 -1.73 0.02 10.44
CA PRO A 665 -1.26 0.07 11.82
C PRO A 665 -1.97 1.13 12.66
N GLU A 666 -2.49 2.14 12.00
CA GLU A 666 -3.25 3.25 12.57
C GLU A 666 -4.65 2.86 13.00
N LEU A 667 -5.21 1.77 12.47
CA LEU A 667 -6.62 1.41 12.64
C LEU A 667 -6.86 0.50 13.86
N ILE A 668 -5.90 -0.37 14.19
CA ILE A 668 -5.98 -1.21 15.39
C ILE A 668 -4.64 -1.14 16.12
N PRO A 669 -4.44 -0.16 16.97
CA PRO A 669 -3.22 -0.04 17.73
C PRO A 669 -3.02 -1.27 18.62
N ALA A 670 -1.77 -1.69 18.79
CA ALA A 670 -1.41 -2.59 19.88
C ALA A 670 -2.03 -2.04 21.16
N LEU A 671 -2.66 -2.91 21.95
CA LEU A 671 -3.22 -2.51 23.25
C LEU A 671 -2.21 -1.62 23.95
N PRO A 672 -2.55 -0.40 24.34
CA PRO A 672 -1.60 0.54 24.89
C PRO A 672 -0.91 -0.08 26.10
N VAL A 673 0.39 -0.27 26.01
CA VAL A 673 1.22 -0.49 27.19
C VAL A 673 1.28 0.86 27.87
N VAL A 674 0.47 1.07 28.88
CA VAL A 674 0.56 2.28 29.73
C VAL A 674 1.95 2.24 30.37
N PRO A 675 2.85 3.18 30.09
CA PRO A 675 4.09 3.24 30.83
C PRO A 675 3.75 3.53 32.28
N ALA A 676 4.33 2.74 33.19
CA ALA A 676 4.20 3.01 34.63
C ALA A 676 4.54 4.49 34.88
N PRO A 677 3.77 5.22 35.70
CA PRO A 677 4.03 6.63 35.96
C PRO A 677 5.42 6.79 36.58
N SER A 678 6.34 7.38 35.82
CA SER A 678 7.68 7.70 36.35
C SER A 678 7.53 8.86 37.32
N ARG A 679 7.51 8.56 38.59
CA ARG A 679 7.74 9.54 39.65
C ARG A 679 9.22 9.91 39.70
N ALA A 680 9.66 10.80 38.82
CA ALA A 680 10.98 11.40 38.93
C ALA A 680 10.86 12.93 38.79
N PRO A 681 11.43 13.70 39.74
CA PRO A 681 11.28 15.15 39.74
C PRO A 681 12.04 15.81 38.60
N LEU A 682 11.48 16.88 38.08
CA LEU A 682 11.87 17.67 36.90
C LEU A 682 13.32 18.19 36.88
N ARG A 683 14.08 18.08 37.95
CA ARG A 683 15.42 18.65 38.06
C ARG A 683 16.56 17.88 37.42
N ARG A 684 16.34 16.63 36.94
CA ARG A 684 17.39 15.81 36.31
C ARG A 684 17.43 15.84 34.78
N ARG A 685 16.49 16.55 34.12
CA ARG A 685 16.43 16.58 32.65
C ARG A 685 17.45 17.48 31.94
N LEU A 686 18.16 18.36 32.65
CA LEU A 686 19.11 19.29 32.02
C LEU A 686 20.58 18.85 32.01
N LEU A 687 20.93 17.75 32.70
CA LEU A 687 22.32 17.26 32.76
C LEU A 687 22.58 15.94 32.03
N ALA A 688 21.57 15.35 31.40
CA ALA A 688 21.65 14.04 30.71
C ALA A 688 22.05 14.11 29.23
N ARG A 689 22.34 15.29 28.68
CA ARG A 689 22.70 15.42 27.24
C ARG A 689 24.19 15.15 26.93
N ALA A 690 25.00 14.73 27.89
CA ALA A 690 26.44 14.59 27.70
C ALA A 690 27.02 13.18 28.01
N ARG A 691 26.23 12.16 28.29
CA ARG A 691 26.72 10.77 28.49
C ARG A 691 25.67 9.72 28.16
N VAL A 692 25.41 9.48 26.85
CA VAL A 692 24.74 8.27 26.39
C VAL A 692 25.79 7.40 25.66
N ARG A 693 26.56 6.68 26.43
CA ARG A 693 27.20 5.44 26.01
C ARG A 693 26.96 4.39 27.10
N ARG A 694 26.26 3.31 26.69
CA ARG A 694 26.04 2.05 27.41
C ARG A 694 25.16 2.12 28.66
N THR A 695 23.89 1.83 28.51
CA THR A 695 23.10 1.12 29.52
C THR A 695 22.04 0.22 28.89
N SER A 696 22.20 -1.06 29.12
CA SER A 696 21.26 -2.20 29.17
C SER A 696 20.22 -2.38 28.06
N SER A 697 20.40 -3.46 27.32
CA SER A 697 19.52 -4.02 26.27
C SER A 697 18.11 -4.49 26.75
N ALA A 698 17.75 -4.31 28.00
CA ALA A 698 16.53 -4.89 28.58
C ALA A 698 15.24 -4.10 28.37
N THR A 699 15.30 -2.90 27.77
CA THR A 699 14.13 -2.03 27.53
C THR A 699 13.87 -1.74 26.06
N GLN A 700 14.72 -2.19 25.15
CA GLN A 700 14.55 -1.96 23.73
C GLN A 700 13.64 -3.05 23.13
N VAL A 701 12.67 -2.67 22.29
CA VAL A 701 11.74 -3.59 21.63
C VAL A 701 11.64 -3.23 20.15
N THR A 702 11.51 -4.25 19.31
CA THR A 702 11.27 -4.10 17.87
C THR A 702 9.77 -4.16 17.59
N ARG A 703 9.20 -3.08 17.07
CA ARG A 703 7.79 -2.97 16.66
C ARG A 703 7.62 -3.14 15.16
N GLU A 704 8.59 -2.68 14.41
CA GLU A 704 8.70 -2.82 12.97
C GLU A 704 9.96 -3.63 12.69
N LEU A 705 9.82 -4.80 12.09
CA LEU A 705 10.91 -5.75 11.88
C LEU A 705 11.53 -5.53 10.51
N PRO A 706 12.82 -5.18 10.41
CA PRO A 706 13.54 -5.26 9.14
C PRO A 706 13.69 -6.73 8.73
N ILE A 707 13.16 -7.07 7.57
CA ILE A 707 13.35 -8.36 6.90
C ILE A 707 14.32 -8.09 5.74
N LEU A 708 15.58 -8.48 5.90
CA LEU A 708 16.62 -8.24 4.91
C LEU A 708 16.59 -9.31 3.84
N MET A 709 16.68 -8.90 2.58
CA MET A 709 16.70 -9.75 1.41
C MET A 709 18.08 -9.69 0.75
N TYR A 710 18.79 -10.81 0.77
CA TYR A 710 20.01 -11.08 0.02
C TYR A 710 19.71 -12.14 -1.04
N HIS A 711 20.61 -12.33 -1.99
CA HIS A 711 20.58 -13.43 -2.96
C HIS A 711 21.91 -14.18 -2.93
N ARG A 712 22.98 -13.58 -3.44
CA ARG A 712 24.30 -14.20 -3.56
C ARG A 712 25.35 -13.58 -2.65
N VAL A 713 26.28 -14.42 -2.14
CA VAL A 713 27.46 -13.98 -1.41
C VAL A 713 28.71 -14.50 -2.14
N ASP A 714 29.22 -13.75 -3.13
CA ASP A 714 30.28 -14.17 -4.01
C ASP A 714 31.11 -12.97 -4.50
N GLU A 715 32.42 -13.19 -4.77
CA GLU A 715 33.30 -12.19 -5.34
C GLU A 715 33.08 -11.97 -6.85
N SER A 716 32.57 -13.00 -7.56
CA SER A 716 32.47 -13.03 -9.02
C SER A 716 31.04 -13.19 -9.52
N GLY A 717 30.76 -12.72 -10.73
CA GLY A 717 29.47 -12.87 -11.43
C GLY A 717 29.21 -11.74 -12.42
N ALA A 718 28.09 -11.83 -13.17
CA ALA A 718 27.72 -10.85 -14.19
C ALA A 718 27.51 -9.45 -13.60
N GLU A 719 28.01 -8.42 -14.29
CA GLU A 719 27.83 -7.02 -13.89
C GLU A 719 26.35 -6.61 -13.87
N ALA A 720 25.55 -7.14 -14.78
CA ALA A 720 24.11 -6.87 -14.83
C ALA A 720 23.36 -7.33 -13.56
N LEU A 721 23.89 -8.30 -12.81
CA LEU A 721 23.36 -8.83 -11.55
C LEU A 721 24.17 -8.40 -10.31
N ALA A 722 25.08 -7.42 -10.43
CA ALA A 722 25.90 -6.93 -9.32
C ALA A 722 25.04 -6.43 -8.14
N ARG A 723 23.83 -5.96 -8.42
CA ARG A 723 22.86 -5.53 -7.38
C ARG A 723 22.52 -6.67 -6.41
N TYR A 724 22.41 -7.89 -6.90
CA TYR A 724 21.99 -9.07 -6.13
C TYR A 724 23.18 -9.88 -5.57
N ARG A 725 24.41 -9.41 -5.75
CA ARG A 725 25.61 -10.11 -5.31
C ARG A 725 26.44 -9.22 -4.37
N ILE A 726 26.58 -9.66 -3.12
CA ILE A 726 27.44 -9.01 -2.11
C ILE A 726 28.71 -9.84 -1.93
N THR A 727 29.87 -9.17 -1.78
CA THR A 727 31.13 -9.91 -1.49
C THR A 727 31.09 -10.48 -0.07
N PRO A 728 31.75 -11.64 0.19
CA PRO A 728 31.87 -12.22 1.53
C PRO A 728 32.40 -11.24 2.58
N ALA A 729 33.42 -10.44 2.22
CA ALA A 729 33.97 -9.42 3.11
C ALA A 729 32.97 -8.34 3.51
N ARG A 730 32.14 -7.90 2.58
CA ARG A 730 31.08 -6.91 2.84
C ARG A 730 29.91 -7.50 3.61
N PHE A 731 29.55 -8.73 3.31
CA PHE A 731 28.54 -9.44 4.10
C PHE A 731 28.99 -9.63 5.55
N GLU A 732 30.27 -9.98 5.78
CA GLU A 732 30.87 -10.03 7.11
C GLU A 732 30.82 -8.67 7.84
N GLU A 733 31.08 -7.57 7.10
CA GLU A 733 30.95 -6.21 7.63
C GLU A 733 29.52 -5.91 8.10
N HIS A 734 28.50 -6.33 7.35
CA HIS A 734 27.09 -6.21 7.75
C HIS A 734 26.79 -7.00 9.01
N LEU A 735 27.21 -8.26 9.10
CA LEU A 735 26.97 -9.10 10.28
C LEU A 735 27.69 -8.55 11.52
N ARG A 736 28.91 -8.03 11.36
CA ARG A 736 29.65 -7.38 12.43
C ARG A 736 28.91 -6.15 12.95
N TYR A 737 28.41 -5.30 12.04
CA TYR A 737 27.60 -4.15 12.41
C TYR A 737 26.35 -4.56 13.18
N LEU A 738 25.58 -5.53 12.68
CA LEU A 738 24.35 -6.02 13.33
C LEU A 738 24.65 -6.53 14.74
N ARG A 739 25.74 -7.34 14.93
CA ARG A 739 26.15 -7.84 16.23
C ARG A 739 26.56 -6.71 17.17
N ASP A 740 27.39 -5.77 16.69
CA ASP A 740 27.97 -4.69 17.51
C ASP A 740 26.89 -3.70 17.96
N GLU A 741 25.83 -3.52 17.16
CA GLU A 741 24.64 -2.74 17.46
C GLU A 741 23.59 -3.52 18.29
N GLY A 742 23.88 -4.76 18.65
CA GLY A 742 23.03 -5.61 19.51
C GLY A 742 21.78 -6.16 18.84
N PHE A 743 21.79 -6.31 17.52
CA PHE A 743 20.74 -7.04 16.82
C PHE A 743 20.86 -8.55 17.05
N ARG A 744 19.71 -9.21 17.08
CA ARG A 744 19.61 -10.67 16.98
C ARG A 744 18.75 -11.06 15.78
N SER A 745 19.04 -12.18 15.15
CA SER A 745 18.15 -12.77 14.16
C SER A 745 16.90 -13.37 14.83
N VAL A 746 15.78 -13.32 14.10
CA VAL A 746 14.51 -13.96 14.48
C VAL A 746 14.02 -14.84 13.33
N THR A 747 13.15 -15.78 13.65
CA THR A 747 12.50 -16.68 12.69
C THR A 747 11.10 -16.20 12.33
N PHE A 748 10.52 -16.74 11.25
CA PHE A 748 9.11 -16.53 10.92
C PHE A 748 8.17 -17.01 12.03
N GLY A 749 8.56 -18.05 12.78
CA GLY A 749 7.80 -18.52 13.92
C GLY A 749 7.73 -17.49 15.06
N GLU A 750 8.86 -16.85 15.41
CA GLU A 750 8.90 -15.76 16.41
C GLU A 750 8.14 -14.52 15.93
N LEU A 751 8.28 -14.17 14.64
CA LEU A 751 7.52 -13.07 14.04
C LEU A 751 6.02 -13.35 14.08
N GLY A 752 5.61 -14.56 13.71
CA GLY A 752 4.21 -14.97 13.72
C GLY A 752 3.59 -14.93 15.11
N GLU A 753 4.32 -15.37 16.12
CA GLU A 753 3.88 -15.27 17.51
C GLU A 753 3.76 -13.81 17.97
N ALA A 754 4.72 -12.95 17.58
CA ALA A 754 4.66 -11.52 17.86
C ALA A 754 3.46 -10.86 17.19
N MET A 755 3.19 -11.20 15.92
CA MET A 755 2.02 -10.70 15.16
C MET A 755 0.71 -11.17 15.79
N ARG A 756 0.60 -12.48 16.08
CA ARG A 756 -0.59 -13.09 16.70
C ARG A 756 -0.92 -12.46 18.05
N LEU A 757 0.08 -12.22 18.89
CA LEU A 757 -0.08 -11.65 20.21
C LEU A 757 -0.03 -10.13 20.26
N ARG A 758 0.24 -9.47 19.12
CA ARG A 758 0.47 -8.02 19.06
C ARG A 758 1.53 -7.54 20.04
N ARG A 759 2.56 -8.36 20.27
CA ARG A 759 3.67 -8.03 21.17
C ARG A 759 4.92 -7.68 20.40
N PRO A 760 5.54 -6.53 20.68
CA PRO A 760 6.85 -6.23 20.10
C PRO A 760 7.86 -7.31 20.42
N LEU A 761 8.74 -7.60 19.49
CA LEU A 761 9.85 -8.52 19.69
C LEU A 761 10.84 -7.92 20.69
N PRO A 762 11.35 -8.70 21.66
CA PRO A 762 12.31 -8.21 22.66
C PRO A 762 13.69 -7.94 22.03
N GLY A 763 14.28 -6.78 22.33
CA GLY A 763 15.58 -6.36 21.81
C GLY A 763 15.49 -5.74 20.42
N ARG A 764 16.65 -5.51 19.80
CA ARG A 764 16.78 -5.16 18.38
C ARG A 764 16.75 -6.45 17.56
N CYS A 765 15.76 -6.60 16.70
CA CYS A 765 15.57 -7.82 15.91
C CYS A 765 15.71 -7.56 14.42
N VAL A 766 16.20 -8.56 13.70
CA VAL A 766 16.27 -8.60 12.25
C VAL A 766 15.93 -10.00 11.76
N LEU A 767 15.22 -10.14 10.65
CA LEU A 767 15.03 -11.40 9.98
C LEU A 767 15.86 -11.38 8.70
N VAL A 768 16.78 -12.34 8.54
CA VAL A 768 17.70 -12.42 7.39
C VAL A 768 17.15 -13.46 6.42
N THR A 769 16.99 -13.09 5.16
CA THR A 769 16.49 -13.98 4.10
C THR A 769 17.42 -13.98 2.90
N PHE A 770 17.50 -15.14 2.24
CA PHE A 770 18.19 -15.34 0.98
C PHE A 770 17.25 -15.98 -0.01
N ASP A 771 17.28 -15.53 -1.27
CA ASP A 771 16.44 -16.09 -2.33
C ASP A 771 17.28 -17.00 -3.25
N ASP A 772 16.63 -17.75 -4.12
CA ASP A 772 17.13 -18.63 -5.19
C ASP A 772 17.75 -19.95 -4.76
N GLY A 773 18.41 -20.04 -3.62
CA GLY A 773 19.09 -21.26 -3.16
C GLY A 773 20.44 -21.51 -3.86
N CYS A 774 21.20 -20.44 -4.17
CA CYS A 774 22.52 -20.53 -4.82
C CYS A 774 23.55 -21.26 -3.96
N ALA A 775 24.46 -22.02 -4.59
CA ALA A 775 25.44 -22.85 -3.92
C ALA A 775 26.45 -22.04 -3.06
N ASP A 776 26.73 -20.79 -3.45
CA ASP A 776 27.60 -19.87 -2.70
C ASP A 776 27.10 -19.57 -1.27
N PHE A 777 25.82 -19.80 -0.99
CA PHE A 777 25.27 -19.66 0.37
C PHE A 777 25.96 -20.61 1.36
N LEU A 778 26.14 -21.88 0.99
CA LEU A 778 26.78 -22.89 1.84
C LEU A 778 28.28 -22.56 2.05
N GLU A 779 28.95 -22.08 1.00
CA GLU A 779 30.40 -21.82 1.02
C GLU A 779 30.73 -20.53 1.77
N HIS A 780 29.94 -19.48 1.63
CA HIS A 780 30.31 -18.15 2.07
C HIS A 780 29.34 -17.57 3.13
N ALA A 781 28.03 -17.68 2.93
CA ALA A 781 27.06 -17.03 3.83
C ALA A 781 26.90 -17.79 5.16
N GLN A 782 26.69 -19.10 5.10
CA GLN A 782 26.40 -19.94 6.27
C GLN A 782 27.53 -19.90 7.31
N PRO A 783 28.83 -20.04 6.95
CA PRO A 783 29.90 -19.95 7.94
C PRO A 783 29.98 -18.61 8.65
N LEU A 784 29.73 -17.52 7.93
CA LEU A 784 29.71 -16.18 8.50
C LEU A 784 28.50 -15.97 9.42
N LEU A 785 27.31 -16.42 9.01
CA LEU A 785 26.11 -16.38 9.88
C LEU A 785 26.38 -17.11 11.20
N ALA A 786 26.92 -18.32 11.15
CA ALA A 786 27.25 -19.13 12.32
C ALA A 786 28.32 -18.45 13.21
N GLN A 787 29.39 -17.89 12.61
CA GLN A 787 30.46 -17.17 13.31
C GLN A 787 29.91 -15.97 14.09
N TYR A 788 28.95 -15.23 13.54
CA TYR A 788 28.38 -14.04 14.16
C TYR A 788 27.12 -14.33 15.00
N GLY A 789 26.66 -15.59 15.06
CA GLY A 789 25.50 -16.02 15.85
C GLY A 789 24.14 -15.60 15.26
N PHE A 790 24.07 -15.47 13.94
CA PHE A 790 22.84 -15.20 13.21
C PHE A 790 22.33 -16.48 12.53
N THR A 791 21.00 -16.53 12.32
CA THR A 791 20.35 -17.52 11.46
C THR A 791 19.61 -16.81 10.33
N ALA A 792 19.30 -17.57 9.25
CA ALA A 792 18.59 -17.06 8.09
C ALA A 792 17.50 -18.03 7.64
N THR A 793 16.62 -17.53 6.76
CA THR A 793 15.72 -18.35 5.94
C THR A 793 16.21 -18.32 4.50
N LEU A 794 16.43 -19.49 3.92
CA LEU A 794 16.83 -19.66 2.51
C LEU A 794 15.61 -20.14 1.70
N PHE A 795 15.20 -19.35 0.71
CA PHE A 795 14.11 -19.68 -0.19
C PHE A 795 14.65 -20.37 -1.45
N VAL A 796 14.14 -21.57 -1.75
CA VAL A 796 14.67 -22.44 -2.83
C VAL A 796 13.64 -22.66 -3.94
N VAL A 797 14.12 -22.70 -5.19
CA VAL A 797 13.35 -23.04 -6.39
C VAL A 797 13.39 -24.56 -6.57
N THR A 798 12.31 -25.23 -6.19
CA THR A 798 12.38 -26.67 -5.91
C THR A 798 12.60 -27.59 -7.12
N ASP A 799 12.13 -27.23 -8.30
CA ASP A 799 12.38 -28.00 -9.53
C ASP A 799 13.78 -27.74 -10.11
N ARG A 800 14.55 -26.85 -9.48
CA ARG A 800 15.92 -26.47 -9.88
C ARG A 800 16.96 -26.85 -8.83
N VAL A 801 16.58 -27.45 -7.73
CA VAL A 801 17.50 -27.96 -6.70
C VAL A 801 18.48 -28.94 -7.34
N GLY A 802 19.79 -28.70 -7.17
CA GLY A 802 20.86 -29.47 -7.81
C GLY A 802 21.10 -29.18 -9.31
N ALA A 803 20.47 -28.13 -9.83
CA ALA A 803 20.63 -27.65 -11.21
C ALA A 803 21.18 -26.21 -11.22
N THR A 804 20.75 -25.36 -12.14
CA THR A 804 21.22 -23.97 -12.26
C THR A 804 20.05 -22.97 -12.30
N ASN A 805 20.36 -21.69 -12.00
CA ASN A 805 19.43 -20.57 -12.10
C ASN A 805 19.19 -20.12 -13.54
N SER A 806 18.64 -20.99 -14.37
CA SER A 806 18.45 -20.75 -15.81
C SER A 806 17.58 -19.52 -16.14
N TRP A 807 16.82 -18.97 -15.19
CA TRP A 807 16.04 -17.74 -15.36
C TRP A 807 16.94 -16.50 -15.50
N ASP A 808 18.19 -16.54 -15.02
CA ASP A 808 19.16 -15.46 -15.15
C ASP A 808 20.07 -15.58 -16.39
N ALA A 809 19.89 -16.59 -17.23
CA ALA A 809 20.72 -16.83 -18.41
C ALA A 809 20.77 -15.63 -19.38
N ALA A 810 19.67 -14.86 -19.46
CA ALA A 810 19.60 -13.66 -20.29
C ALA A 810 20.52 -12.54 -19.81
N TYR A 811 20.92 -12.56 -18.51
CA TYR A 811 21.85 -11.60 -17.91
C TYR A 811 23.30 -12.07 -17.94
N GLY A 812 23.55 -13.28 -18.43
CA GLY A 812 24.88 -13.86 -18.58
C GLY A 812 25.46 -14.54 -17.33
N ASP A 813 24.65 -14.70 -16.27
CA ASP A 813 25.06 -15.34 -15.01
C ASP A 813 24.23 -16.62 -14.77
N VAL A 814 24.85 -17.77 -15.02
CA VAL A 814 24.24 -19.07 -14.72
C VAL A 814 25.09 -19.72 -13.62
N VAL A 815 24.51 -19.89 -12.44
CA VAL A 815 25.17 -20.42 -11.25
C VAL A 815 24.52 -21.71 -10.78
N GLU A 816 25.32 -22.54 -10.10
CA GLU A 816 24.83 -23.77 -9.49
C GLU A 816 23.92 -23.47 -8.29
N LEU A 817 22.88 -24.26 -8.13
CA LEU A 817 21.97 -24.24 -7.00
C LEU A 817 22.29 -25.42 -6.07
N LEU A 818 22.04 -25.24 -4.78
CA LEU A 818 22.21 -26.26 -3.75
C LEU A 818 21.38 -27.51 -4.11
N ASP A 819 21.95 -28.67 -3.82
CA ASP A 819 21.21 -29.94 -3.90
C ASP A 819 20.48 -30.27 -2.60
N TRP A 820 19.67 -31.34 -2.61
CA TRP A 820 18.89 -31.74 -1.43
C TRP A 820 19.75 -32.20 -0.25
N ASP A 821 20.96 -32.73 -0.49
CA ASP A 821 21.89 -33.13 0.59
C ASP A 821 22.44 -31.91 1.31
N ALA A 822 22.86 -30.89 0.59
CA ALA A 822 23.28 -29.61 1.13
C ALA A 822 22.15 -28.91 1.90
N LEU A 823 20.91 -28.95 1.39
CA LEU A 823 19.75 -28.37 2.09
C LEU A 823 19.42 -29.11 3.39
N ARG A 824 19.63 -30.45 3.46
CA ARG A 824 19.51 -31.22 4.72
C ARG A 824 20.59 -30.82 5.73
N GLU A 825 21.82 -30.63 5.27
CA GLU A 825 22.93 -30.15 6.11
C GLU A 825 22.63 -28.75 6.68
N LEU A 826 22.18 -27.80 5.87
CA LEU A 826 21.77 -26.46 6.28
C LEU A 826 20.61 -26.49 7.28
N THR A 827 19.60 -27.34 7.05
CA THR A 827 18.49 -27.53 7.99
C THR A 827 18.97 -28.04 9.34
N ALA A 828 19.89 -29.00 9.34
CA ALA A 828 20.50 -29.52 10.58
C ALA A 828 21.35 -28.45 11.31
N ALA A 829 21.94 -27.51 10.56
CA ALA A 829 22.68 -26.37 11.09
C ALA A 829 21.77 -25.22 11.58
N GLY A 830 20.44 -25.34 11.48
CA GLY A 830 19.47 -24.37 11.98
C GLY A 830 19.07 -23.29 10.98
N VAL A 831 19.42 -23.42 9.70
CA VAL A 831 18.90 -22.57 8.61
C VAL A 831 17.49 -23.03 8.26
N ALA A 832 16.53 -22.12 8.23
CA ALA A 832 15.16 -22.43 7.82
C ALA A 832 15.09 -22.47 6.28
N ILE A 833 14.42 -23.50 5.72
CA ILE A 833 14.20 -23.57 4.27
C ILE A 833 12.76 -23.14 3.96
N GLY A 834 12.65 -22.13 3.12
CA GLY A 834 11.42 -21.59 2.56
C GLY A 834 11.25 -21.97 1.08
N SER A 835 10.08 -21.72 0.53
CA SER A 835 9.75 -21.96 -0.89
C SER A 835 9.98 -20.69 -1.71
N HIS A 836 10.55 -20.86 -2.92
CA HIS A 836 10.61 -19.80 -3.95
C HIS A 836 9.91 -20.24 -5.24
N SER A 837 8.72 -20.84 -5.11
CA SER A 837 7.94 -21.57 -6.12
C SER A 837 8.63 -22.85 -6.63
N ALA A 838 8.01 -23.52 -7.59
CA ALA A 838 8.60 -24.72 -8.20
C ALA A 838 9.60 -24.37 -9.31
N THR A 839 9.26 -23.42 -10.21
CA THR A 839 10.03 -23.14 -11.43
C THR A 839 10.48 -21.68 -11.58
N HIS A 840 10.18 -20.81 -10.61
CA HIS A 840 10.53 -19.40 -10.60
C HIS A 840 9.82 -18.51 -11.65
N PRO A 841 8.51 -18.68 -11.90
CA PRO A 841 7.78 -17.83 -12.84
C PRO A 841 7.30 -16.53 -12.20
N TYR A 842 6.92 -15.56 -13.02
CA TYR A 842 6.07 -14.45 -12.57
C TYR A 842 4.67 -14.99 -12.25
N LEU A 843 4.31 -15.12 -10.98
CA LEU A 843 3.08 -15.79 -10.56
C LEU A 843 1.82 -15.07 -11.04
N THR A 844 1.84 -13.73 -11.14
CA THR A 844 0.70 -12.96 -11.65
C THR A 844 0.46 -13.17 -13.15
N SER A 845 1.41 -13.78 -13.89
CA SER A 845 1.23 -14.13 -15.31
C SER A 845 0.50 -15.46 -15.52
N LEU A 846 0.34 -16.27 -14.46
CA LEU A 846 -0.20 -17.63 -14.55
C LEU A 846 -1.72 -17.68 -14.36
N SER A 847 -2.33 -18.79 -14.79
CA SER A 847 -3.70 -19.13 -14.39
C SER A 847 -3.77 -19.46 -12.89
N SER A 848 -4.96 -19.38 -12.29
CA SER A 848 -5.15 -19.74 -10.88
C SER A 848 -4.70 -21.18 -10.58
N ALA A 849 -4.96 -22.11 -11.50
CA ALA A 849 -4.53 -23.51 -11.38
C ALA A 849 -3.00 -23.65 -11.40
N ASP A 850 -2.32 -22.91 -12.28
CA ASP A 850 -0.86 -22.95 -12.36
C ASP A 850 -0.18 -22.30 -11.16
N VAL A 851 -0.74 -21.20 -10.60
CA VAL A 851 -0.26 -20.63 -9.34
C VAL A 851 -0.33 -21.66 -8.21
N VAL A 852 -1.46 -22.37 -8.08
CA VAL A 852 -1.59 -23.43 -7.07
C VAL A 852 -0.60 -24.57 -7.35
N ARG A 853 -0.40 -24.95 -8.60
CA ARG A 853 0.56 -26.00 -8.98
C ARG A 853 1.99 -25.60 -8.57
N GLU A 854 2.41 -24.38 -8.87
CA GLU A 854 3.73 -23.85 -8.49
C GLU A 854 3.93 -23.85 -6.96
N ALA A 855 2.97 -23.35 -6.22
CA ALA A 855 3.04 -23.26 -4.76
C ALA A 855 2.96 -24.65 -4.08
N ALA A 856 2.00 -25.48 -4.48
CA ALA A 856 1.78 -26.80 -3.87
C ALA A 856 2.92 -27.79 -4.17
N ARG A 857 3.43 -27.83 -5.41
CA ARG A 857 4.58 -28.67 -5.78
C ARG A 857 5.82 -28.32 -4.99
N SER A 858 6.13 -27.03 -4.92
CA SER A 858 7.29 -26.58 -4.14
C SER A 858 7.16 -26.95 -2.66
N ARG A 859 5.99 -26.74 -2.08
CA ARG A 859 5.71 -27.12 -0.69
C ARG A 859 5.85 -28.63 -0.49
N ALA A 860 5.31 -29.43 -1.40
CA ALA A 860 5.39 -30.90 -1.34
C ALA A 860 6.83 -31.41 -1.46
N ALA A 861 7.62 -30.82 -2.37
CA ALA A 861 9.01 -31.19 -2.57
C ALA A 861 9.84 -30.94 -1.29
N ILE A 862 9.77 -29.74 -0.71
CA ILE A 862 10.49 -29.41 0.54
C ILE A 862 10.06 -30.35 1.66
N ALA A 863 8.75 -30.57 1.82
CA ALA A 863 8.21 -31.42 2.86
C ALA A 863 8.68 -32.88 2.73
N ARG A 864 8.71 -33.40 1.53
CA ARG A 864 9.17 -34.79 1.25
C ARG A 864 10.66 -34.94 1.49
N GLU A 865 11.47 -33.97 1.05
CA GLU A 865 12.93 -34.10 1.10
C GLU A 865 13.53 -33.75 2.46
N LEU A 866 12.93 -32.77 3.17
CA LEU A 866 13.45 -32.29 4.45
C LEU A 866 12.65 -32.80 5.67
N GLY A 867 11.50 -33.44 5.47
CA GLY A 867 10.61 -33.93 6.54
C GLY A 867 9.82 -32.85 7.25
N VAL A 868 9.93 -31.58 6.83
CA VAL A 868 9.18 -30.45 7.39
C VAL A 868 8.64 -29.58 6.26
N ALA A 869 7.42 -29.07 6.42
CA ALA A 869 6.87 -28.15 5.44
C ALA A 869 7.49 -26.75 5.57
N PRO A 870 7.73 -26.04 4.45
CA PRO A 870 8.19 -24.67 4.50
C PRO A 870 7.14 -23.77 5.15
N VAL A 871 7.54 -22.94 6.09
CA VAL A 871 6.62 -22.01 6.76
C VAL A 871 6.39 -20.73 5.98
N ALA A 872 7.22 -20.43 5.00
CA ALA A 872 7.16 -19.18 4.23
C ALA A 872 7.38 -19.42 2.74
N LEU A 873 6.77 -18.55 1.92
CA LEU A 873 6.95 -18.43 0.48
C LEU A 873 7.59 -17.05 0.18
N ALA A 874 8.65 -17.00 -0.62
CA ALA A 874 9.04 -15.77 -1.29
C ALA A 874 8.45 -15.79 -2.71
N TYR A 875 7.73 -14.74 -3.06
CA TYR A 875 7.19 -14.61 -4.41
C TYR A 875 8.33 -14.30 -5.39
N PRO A 876 8.55 -15.12 -6.44
CA PRO A 876 9.57 -14.81 -7.44
C PRO A 876 9.42 -13.38 -7.97
N TYR A 877 10.53 -12.65 -8.03
CA TYR A 877 10.57 -11.22 -8.42
C TYR A 877 9.76 -10.27 -7.53
N GLY A 878 9.23 -10.74 -6.41
CA GLY A 878 8.25 -10.00 -5.60
C GLY A 878 6.88 -9.87 -6.27
N ASP A 879 6.63 -10.61 -7.37
CA ASP A 879 5.44 -10.48 -8.22
C ASP A 879 4.21 -11.13 -7.57
N VAL A 880 3.35 -10.31 -7.00
CA VAL A 880 2.17 -10.74 -6.25
C VAL A 880 0.98 -9.79 -6.43
N ASP A 881 -0.21 -10.35 -6.53
CA ASP A 881 -1.48 -9.64 -6.44
C ASP A 881 -2.38 -10.27 -5.35
N ALA A 882 -3.59 -9.75 -5.19
CA ALA A 882 -4.53 -10.26 -4.21
C ALA A 882 -4.90 -11.72 -4.47
N ILE A 883 -4.99 -12.13 -5.73
CA ILE A 883 -5.36 -13.49 -6.15
C ILE A 883 -4.22 -14.47 -5.87
N VAL A 884 -3.00 -14.17 -6.29
CA VAL A 884 -1.81 -15.00 -6.02
C VAL A 884 -1.62 -15.18 -4.52
N ARG A 885 -1.75 -14.09 -3.75
CA ARG A 885 -1.65 -14.12 -2.29
C ARG A 885 -2.70 -15.04 -1.67
N HIS A 886 -3.94 -14.95 -2.14
CA HIS A 886 -5.06 -15.77 -1.68
C HIS A 886 -4.81 -17.25 -1.96
N LEU A 887 -4.37 -17.58 -3.18
CA LEU A 887 -4.04 -18.94 -3.56
C LEU A 887 -2.85 -19.51 -2.79
N ALA A 888 -1.82 -18.72 -2.51
CA ALA A 888 -0.68 -19.12 -1.68
C ALA A 888 -1.13 -19.50 -0.26
N GLY A 889 -2.02 -18.71 0.36
CA GLY A 889 -2.67 -19.07 1.63
C GLY A 889 -3.45 -20.37 1.53
N GLY A 890 -4.22 -20.56 0.44
CA GLY A 890 -4.92 -21.80 0.14
C GLY A 890 -4.02 -23.01 0.02
N CYS A 891 -2.78 -22.82 -0.43
CA CYS A 891 -1.75 -23.86 -0.47
C CYS A 891 -1.09 -24.16 0.88
N GLY A 892 -1.52 -23.47 1.97
CA GLY A 892 -1.04 -23.75 3.32
C GLY A 892 0.26 -23.04 3.70
N TYR A 893 0.63 -21.96 3.03
CA TYR A 893 1.72 -21.07 3.47
C TYR A 893 1.20 -20.11 4.52
N PRO A 894 1.71 -20.14 5.76
CA PRO A 894 1.28 -19.20 6.81
C PRO A 894 1.90 -17.82 6.66
N TYR A 895 3.03 -17.72 5.95
CA TYR A 895 3.74 -16.47 5.66
C TYR A 895 4.18 -16.43 4.22
N ALA A 896 4.17 -15.22 3.63
CA ALA A 896 4.86 -14.97 2.37
C ALA A 896 5.45 -13.56 2.36
N VAL A 897 6.53 -13.39 1.58
CA VAL A 897 7.32 -12.16 1.55
C VAL A 897 7.36 -11.53 0.18
N THR A 898 7.36 -10.19 0.15
CA THR A 898 7.42 -9.34 -1.04
C THR A 898 8.73 -8.56 -1.11
N THR A 899 8.85 -7.63 -2.05
CA THR A 899 10.01 -6.75 -2.23
C THR A 899 9.66 -5.26 -2.03
N GLU A 900 8.70 -4.94 -1.16
CA GLU A 900 8.16 -3.56 -0.99
C GLU A 900 9.12 -2.54 -0.38
N GLY A 901 10.32 -2.90 0.05
CA GLY A 901 11.37 -1.97 0.46
C GLY A 901 11.13 -1.22 1.79
N ARG A 902 10.35 -1.78 2.72
CA ARG A 902 10.07 -1.19 4.05
C ARG A 902 10.17 -2.22 5.17
N HIS A 903 10.20 -1.76 6.41
CA HIS A 903 10.09 -2.63 7.58
C HIS A 903 8.71 -3.27 7.67
N ALA A 904 8.67 -4.54 8.14
CA ALA A 904 7.44 -5.26 8.37
C ALA A 904 6.82 -4.85 9.72
N ALA A 905 5.62 -4.29 9.68
CA ALA A 905 4.84 -4.02 10.87
C ALA A 905 4.18 -5.32 11.37
N LEU A 906 3.97 -5.42 12.70
CA LEU A 906 3.22 -6.55 13.28
C LEU A 906 1.76 -6.61 12.83
N THR A 907 1.33 -5.60 12.08
CA THR A 907 -0.01 -5.45 11.53
C THR A 907 -0.09 -5.76 10.03
N ASP A 908 1.04 -6.03 9.39
CA ASP A 908 1.06 -6.35 7.96
C ASP A 908 0.39 -7.69 7.66
N ASN A 909 -0.03 -7.85 6.40
CA ASN A 909 -0.55 -9.11 5.92
C ASN A 909 0.56 -10.17 5.96
N ARG A 910 0.32 -11.29 6.65
CA ARG A 910 1.30 -12.38 6.78
C ARG A 910 1.68 -13.01 5.43
N LEU A 911 0.81 -12.90 4.42
CA LEU A 911 1.07 -13.37 3.07
C LEU A 911 1.59 -12.28 2.13
N ALA A 912 1.99 -11.12 2.66
CA ALA A 912 2.61 -10.04 1.90
C ALA A 912 3.53 -9.22 2.83
N LEU A 913 4.42 -9.89 3.55
CA LEU A 913 5.38 -9.22 4.44
C LEU A 913 6.43 -8.48 3.59
N PRO A 914 6.63 -7.18 3.80
CA PRO A 914 7.63 -6.43 3.06
C PRO A 914 9.04 -6.85 3.43
N ARG A 915 9.92 -6.86 2.46
CA ARG A 915 11.36 -7.06 2.67
C ARG A 915 12.14 -5.87 2.16
N ILE A 916 13.34 -5.72 2.69
CA ILE A 916 14.29 -4.70 2.30
C ILE A 916 15.40 -5.38 1.52
N GLU A 917 15.51 -5.07 0.25
CA GLU A 917 16.62 -5.50 -0.58
C GLU A 917 17.92 -4.86 -0.09
N VAL A 918 18.97 -5.65 0.01
CA VAL A 918 20.32 -5.20 0.36
C VAL A 918 21.21 -5.29 -0.88
N PRO A 919 21.39 -4.19 -1.64
CA PRO A 919 22.22 -4.20 -2.84
C PRO A 919 23.67 -4.57 -2.54
N GLY A 920 24.32 -5.25 -3.49
CA GLY A 920 25.69 -5.75 -3.32
C GLY A 920 26.78 -4.72 -2.99
N TRP A 921 26.54 -3.45 -3.33
CA TRP A 921 27.45 -2.34 -3.02
C TRP A 921 27.21 -1.67 -1.66
N PHE A 922 26.16 -2.04 -0.91
CA PHE A 922 25.89 -1.44 0.39
C PHE A 922 27.01 -1.71 1.38
N THR A 923 27.45 -0.64 2.05
CA THR A 923 28.39 -0.69 3.18
C THR A 923 27.62 -0.89 4.49
N ALA A 924 28.34 -1.11 5.61
CA ALA A 924 27.70 -1.12 6.93
C ALA A 924 27.01 0.21 7.29
N LEU A 925 27.47 1.34 6.74
CA LEU A 925 26.82 2.63 6.94
C LEU A 925 25.50 2.72 6.18
N ASP A 926 25.45 2.24 4.95
CA ASP A 926 24.21 2.18 4.17
C ASP A 926 23.19 1.27 4.85
N LEU A 927 23.64 0.11 5.36
CA LEU A 927 22.80 -0.78 6.15
C LEU A 927 22.31 -0.11 7.44
N ALA A 928 23.16 0.69 8.10
CA ALA A 928 22.79 1.43 9.31
C ALA A 928 21.69 2.46 9.03
N ASP A 929 21.78 3.20 7.94
CA ASP A 929 20.76 4.17 7.54
C ASP A 929 19.44 3.48 7.19
N LEU A 930 19.51 2.36 6.50
CA LEU A 930 18.34 1.53 6.17
C LEU A 930 17.60 1.02 7.43
N LEU A 931 18.35 0.57 8.45
CA LEU A 931 17.79 -0.02 9.67
C LEU A 931 17.30 1.02 10.69
N ASN A 932 17.79 2.24 10.65
CA ASN A 932 17.44 3.27 11.63
C ASN A 932 16.43 4.31 11.05
N GLY A 933 16.11 4.25 9.76
CA GLY A 933 15.36 5.27 9.04
C GLY A 933 16.19 6.54 8.81
N PRO A 934 15.72 7.51 8.01
CA PRO A 934 16.42 8.77 7.84
C PRO A 934 16.56 9.44 9.22
N ARG A 935 17.80 9.73 9.61
CA ARG A 935 18.08 10.55 10.81
C ARG A 935 17.52 11.95 10.54
N LEU A 936 16.33 12.24 11.13
CA LEU A 936 15.76 13.59 11.17
C LEU A 936 16.69 14.57 11.88
#